data_457874cccaf67e85fa012186d840a5fd
#
_entry.id   457874cccaf67e85fa012186d840a5fd
#
_cell.length_a   1.000
_cell.length_b   1.000
_cell.length_c   1.000
_cell.angle_alpha   90.00
_cell.angle_beta   90.00
_cell.angle_gamma   90.00
#
_symmetry.space_group_name_H-M   'P 1'
#
loop_
_entity.id
_entity.type
_entity.pdbx_description
1 polymer ?
#
loop_
_entity_poly.entity_id
_entity_poly.type
_entity_poly.pdbx_seq_one_letter_code
_entity_poly.pdbx_strand_id
1 'polypeptide(L)'
;MEMQFTHPYWLFALLPALAWIFWLGWRTEAQLSPWRKWLALTIRVVVTLLVVFALAGLQWKRRVDGMNVFFVLDRSDSVPSEQQDAAKKLVNKMSDQKSKQDRAGVIVFGTDASIDRMPNAAIDLEKVEAVVDTQRSDIASALRLGTAAFAETGQKRLVLMSDGNENMGDAMGAVLSGRALGVTVDVLPLGVSRGGDVFVQKVNVPSKLKKGQPFEVKIFVQSDVATPAMVRLYRNEQFLGEQKVELSAGKNLFSFPQTLPDAGFYSYDVRVDAKSDPLPQNNRAAGFAGVKGDPRVLIISSDVEQDKQLAAALQTARLDVRLGGVEKIPNTLAEMDSYDAIFLSNIAAGDLGRDTMHLLESAVRDFGVGLVCVGGDQAYAAGGYRSTPLETTLPVSMELDSKKVLPRGAVVLVMHGMEFANGNQVARDCALGCLQALGPDDEMGVVLWDGTERWLLPLLKVGDKREAGRAIAGMNQGDMPAFQGPMEKGYEALKKSTANLKHMIVFSDGDPGPPSTALMQQMVSDRITVSTVLIAGHSGPDTMVSIAEQGKGRFYNVTSSAMLPQIFIKETAVILKSAIYEEPFKPQLRSSSEVIRGIGAEEYPNLLGYVATTVKPRAETPLFTPKGDPLLAHWQYGLGRAVAFTSDARPKWAKTWLGWERYKQFWSQIAQWSLRRLENSDFSTEVNVENGIGTISVEALDERGNYRNFLDLQTTVVSPKGERVNVRLEQSGPGHYEAKFPTKEVGAYLVNLMQMENGKAVGSQVVGTSVNFSPEYAAPEPNLNLLRRIAESGGGKVLDPENPAENPFTHDRKKTFQPVDLWEWLLKLAVILFVLDVGVRRVQIEREEWDKVLAAARRVLLFGKVRPRTSEQEESLGALLAKRGHVRSTKTAAGEARPELFQPTQPAAPIELPGSESQTPTVRSSPESAVAPQAKKTDEIKEDEPRTTSRLLEAKKRAQKRRE
;
A
#
# COMPACT_ATOMS: atom_id res chain seq x y z
N MET A 1 50.18 11.04 17.52
CA MET A 1 48.88 11.78 17.54
C MET A 1 48.98 12.77 16.41
N GLU A 2 48.15 12.70 15.41
CA GLU A 2 48.13 13.63 14.29
C GLU A 2 47.02 14.66 14.55
N MET A 3 47.41 15.95 14.48
CA MET A 3 46.49 17.07 14.51
C MET A 3 46.39 17.69 13.13
N GLN A 4 45.20 18.15 12.78
CA GLN A 4 44.94 18.78 11.49
C GLN A 4 44.12 20.06 11.67
N PHE A 5 44.33 21.04 10.84
CA PHE A 5 43.54 22.28 10.78
C PHE A 5 42.65 22.26 9.55
N THR A 6 41.35 22.55 9.74
CA THR A 6 40.40 22.62 8.62
C THR A 6 40.56 23.91 7.82
N HIS A 7 40.89 25.00 8.50
CA HIS A 7 41.06 26.35 7.92
C HIS A 7 42.37 27.00 8.36
N PRO A 8 43.54 26.49 7.92
CA PRO A 8 44.85 26.90 8.38
C PRO A 8 45.16 28.39 8.15
N TYR A 9 44.48 29.05 7.24
CA TYR A 9 44.63 30.48 6.97
C TYR A 9 44.26 31.36 8.15
N TRP A 10 43.40 30.89 9.10
CA TRP A 10 43.12 31.63 10.33
C TRP A 10 44.33 31.77 11.26
N LEU A 11 45.38 30.94 11.10
CA LEU A 11 46.60 31.05 11.90
C LEU A 11 47.35 32.35 11.60
N PHE A 12 47.20 32.93 10.38
CA PHE A 12 47.78 34.21 10.06
C PHE A 12 47.17 35.34 10.90
N ALA A 13 45.99 35.21 11.47
CA ALA A 13 45.36 36.16 12.36
C ALA A 13 46.07 36.24 13.72
N LEU A 14 46.92 35.27 14.10
CA LEU A 14 47.71 35.28 15.31
C LEU A 14 48.69 36.44 15.35
N LEU A 15 49.40 36.75 14.24
CA LEU A 15 50.38 37.80 14.20
C LEU A 15 49.83 39.20 14.55
N PRO A 16 48.78 39.71 13.87
CA PRO A 16 48.17 41.01 14.21
C PRO A 16 47.47 40.99 15.58
N ALA A 17 46.83 39.86 15.99
CA ALA A 17 46.14 39.75 17.24
C ALA A 17 47.11 39.81 18.43
N LEU A 18 48.24 39.08 18.39
CA LEU A 18 49.28 39.14 19.41
C LEU A 18 49.96 40.48 19.44
N ALA A 19 50.32 41.07 18.29
CA ALA A 19 50.89 42.42 18.20
C ALA A 19 49.96 43.47 18.88
N TRP A 20 48.64 43.38 18.64
CA TRP A 20 47.64 44.24 19.24
C TRP A 20 47.55 44.04 20.76
N ILE A 21 47.62 42.81 21.26
CA ILE A 21 47.59 42.53 22.71
C ILE A 21 48.84 43.06 23.41
N PHE A 22 50.05 42.89 22.82
CA PHE A 22 51.30 43.41 23.38
C PHE A 22 51.28 44.95 23.38
N TRP A 23 50.82 45.57 22.27
CA TRP A 23 50.72 47.01 22.16
C TRP A 23 49.75 47.62 23.22
N LEU A 24 48.55 46.98 23.37
CA LEU A 24 47.62 47.36 24.45
C LEU A 24 48.18 47.14 25.84
N GLY A 25 48.91 46.04 26.03
CA GLY A 25 49.58 45.73 27.31
C GLY A 25 50.61 46.76 27.71
N TRP A 26 51.32 47.26 26.72
CA TRP A 26 52.35 48.32 26.95
C TRP A 26 51.70 49.67 27.21
N ARG A 27 50.65 50.03 26.56
CA ARG A 27 49.90 51.29 26.73
C ARG A 27 48.99 51.35 27.96
N THR A 28 48.85 50.30 28.70
CA THR A 28 47.88 50.22 29.78
C THR A 28 48.44 50.96 31.05
N GLU A 29 47.82 52.04 31.42
CA GLU A 29 48.10 52.86 32.60
C GLU A 29 47.49 52.27 33.90
N ALA A 30 46.97 51.08 33.85
CA ALA A 30 46.34 50.47 35.05
C ALA A 30 47.37 50.19 36.17
N GLN A 31 47.16 50.72 37.37
CA GLN A 31 47.97 50.51 38.56
C GLN A 31 47.85 49.08 39.08
N LEU A 32 48.32 48.12 38.32
CA LEU A 32 48.40 46.71 38.76
C LEU A 32 49.82 46.34 39.19
N SER A 33 49.99 45.48 40.20
CA SER A 33 51.27 44.95 40.52
C SER A 33 51.93 44.24 39.32
N PRO A 34 53.26 44.24 39.20
CA PRO A 34 53.97 43.70 38.02
C PRO A 34 53.58 42.28 37.67
N TRP A 35 53.42 41.42 38.67
CA TRP A 35 53.06 40.00 38.45
C TRP A 35 51.63 39.86 37.89
N ARG A 36 50.68 40.72 38.32
CA ARG A 36 49.30 40.69 37.81
C ARG A 36 49.24 41.21 36.37
N LYS A 37 50.04 42.17 35.97
CA LYS A 37 50.15 42.63 34.61
C LYS A 37 50.62 41.48 33.69
N TRP A 38 51.68 40.79 34.12
CA TRP A 38 52.17 39.64 33.33
C TRP A 38 51.16 38.48 33.31
N LEU A 39 50.48 38.17 34.40
CA LEU A 39 49.47 37.12 34.45
C LEU A 39 48.29 37.43 33.52
N ALA A 40 47.75 38.64 33.55
CA ALA A 40 46.68 39.06 32.69
C ALA A 40 47.09 39.05 31.19
N LEU A 41 48.34 39.48 30.90
CA LEU A 41 48.85 39.40 29.53
C LEU A 41 48.97 37.96 29.05
N THR A 42 49.47 37.06 29.90
CA THR A 42 49.59 35.61 29.59
C THR A 42 48.20 35.00 29.33
N ILE A 43 47.23 35.28 30.21
CA ILE A 43 45.85 34.76 30.04
C ILE A 43 45.25 35.24 28.68
N ARG A 44 45.45 36.51 28.32
CA ARG A 44 44.94 37.06 27.05
C ARG A 44 45.63 36.42 25.86
N VAL A 45 46.92 36.21 25.88
CA VAL A 45 47.64 35.48 24.84
C VAL A 45 47.08 34.07 24.70
N VAL A 46 46.89 33.37 25.82
CA VAL A 46 46.31 32.01 25.81
C VAL A 46 44.87 32.03 25.28
N VAL A 47 44.01 32.93 25.69
CA VAL A 47 42.64 33.10 25.20
C VAL A 47 42.65 33.32 23.67
N THR A 48 43.54 34.21 23.19
CA THR A 48 43.65 34.50 21.76
C THR A 48 44.09 33.26 20.96
N LEU A 49 45.08 32.53 21.48
CA LEU A 49 45.54 31.27 20.89
C LEU A 49 44.36 30.26 20.82
N LEU A 50 43.61 30.10 21.90
CA LEU A 50 42.47 29.18 21.94
C LEU A 50 41.37 29.57 20.95
N VAL A 51 41.05 30.87 20.81
CA VAL A 51 40.05 31.37 19.86
C VAL A 51 40.54 31.18 18.43
N VAL A 52 41.79 31.51 18.14
CA VAL A 52 42.34 31.34 16.77
C VAL A 52 42.44 29.87 16.41
N PHE A 53 42.83 29.00 17.34
CA PHE A 53 42.85 27.56 17.07
C PHE A 53 41.42 26.98 16.91
N ALA A 54 40.42 27.50 17.60
CA ALA A 54 39.04 27.17 17.38
C ALA A 54 38.56 27.61 15.98
N LEU A 55 38.92 28.87 15.55
CA LEU A 55 38.58 29.37 14.23
C LEU A 55 39.36 28.65 13.09
N ALA A 56 40.60 28.25 13.36
CA ALA A 56 41.41 27.45 12.46
C ALA A 56 40.89 26.01 12.34
N GLY A 57 39.90 25.63 13.17
CA GLY A 57 39.28 24.32 13.13
C GLY A 57 40.27 23.21 13.53
N LEU A 58 40.90 23.34 14.70
CA LEU A 58 41.79 22.30 15.18
C LEU A 58 41.03 21.00 15.44
N GLN A 59 41.42 19.94 14.74
CA GLN A 59 40.88 18.60 14.81
C GLN A 59 41.91 17.62 15.33
N TRP A 60 41.44 16.71 16.16
CA TRP A 60 42.23 15.55 16.58
C TRP A 60 41.86 14.33 15.79
N LYS A 61 42.79 13.73 15.05
CA LYS A 61 42.63 12.48 14.35
C LYS A 61 42.61 11.32 15.35
N ARG A 62 41.41 10.85 15.69
CA ARG A 62 41.25 9.65 16.52
C ARG A 62 41.27 8.44 15.60
N ARG A 63 42.05 7.43 15.94
CA ARG A 63 42.01 6.14 15.24
C ARG A 63 40.67 5.47 15.51
N VAL A 64 39.99 5.07 14.44
CA VAL A 64 38.75 4.28 14.52
C VAL A 64 39.13 2.91 14.00
N ASP A 65 39.29 1.97 14.91
CA ASP A 65 39.67 0.60 14.60
C ASP A 65 38.45 -0.31 14.39
N GLY A 66 37.20 0.20 14.50
CA GLY A 66 35.97 -0.58 14.32
C GLY A 66 35.60 -0.77 12.86
N MET A 67 35.11 -1.97 12.51
CA MET A 67 34.60 -2.33 11.20
C MET A 67 33.09 -2.52 11.28
N ASN A 68 32.38 -1.96 10.30
CA ASN A 68 30.95 -2.20 10.09
C ASN A 68 30.79 -3.17 8.94
N VAL A 69 30.22 -4.32 9.18
CA VAL A 69 29.96 -5.36 8.16
C VAL A 69 28.46 -5.52 8.01
N PHE A 70 27.96 -5.41 6.77
CA PHE A 70 26.63 -5.89 6.45
C PHE A 70 26.73 -7.21 5.70
N PHE A 71 26.06 -8.22 6.20
CA PHE A 71 25.79 -9.44 5.47
C PHE A 71 24.57 -9.21 4.59
N VAL A 72 24.72 -9.39 3.30
CA VAL A 72 23.72 -9.19 2.27
C VAL A 72 23.25 -10.56 1.80
N LEU A 73 22.11 -11.01 2.31
CA LEU A 73 21.59 -12.36 2.12
C LEU A 73 20.60 -12.41 0.96
N ASP A 74 20.88 -13.26 0.02
CA ASP A 74 19.96 -13.60 -1.07
C ASP A 74 18.82 -14.46 -0.58
N ARG A 75 17.58 -13.98 -0.82
CA ARG A 75 16.34 -14.67 -0.47
C ARG A 75 15.55 -15.06 -1.71
N SER A 76 16.14 -14.88 -2.90
CA SER A 76 15.50 -15.24 -4.14
C SER A 76 15.21 -16.75 -4.24
N ASP A 77 14.25 -17.08 -5.09
CA ASP A 77 13.80 -18.46 -5.29
C ASP A 77 14.87 -19.38 -5.91
N SER A 78 15.93 -18.81 -6.51
CA SER A 78 17.07 -19.55 -7.06
C SER A 78 17.94 -20.18 -5.97
N VAL A 79 17.97 -19.57 -4.76
CA VAL A 79 18.75 -20.10 -3.62
C VAL A 79 17.90 -21.03 -2.78
N PRO A 80 18.26 -22.34 -2.66
CA PRO A 80 17.48 -23.30 -1.87
C PRO A 80 17.35 -22.91 -0.40
N SER A 81 16.21 -23.19 0.21
CA SER A 81 15.92 -22.87 1.62
C SER A 81 16.97 -23.43 2.60
N GLU A 82 17.49 -24.61 2.32
CA GLU A 82 18.58 -25.23 3.12
C GLU A 82 19.86 -24.38 3.12
N GLN A 83 20.20 -23.77 1.97
CA GLN A 83 21.37 -22.89 1.86
C GLN A 83 21.11 -21.52 2.46
N GLN A 84 19.88 -21.01 2.34
CA GLN A 84 19.47 -19.79 3.06
C GLN A 84 19.59 -19.98 4.58
N ASP A 85 19.25 -21.16 5.10
CA ASP A 85 19.43 -21.51 6.52
C ASP A 85 20.90 -21.71 6.90
N ALA A 86 21.70 -22.31 6.03
CA ALA A 86 23.15 -22.43 6.19
C ALA A 86 23.82 -21.04 6.20
N ALA A 87 23.40 -20.12 5.33
CA ALA A 87 23.90 -18.76 5.30
C ALA A 87 23.62 -18.02 6.63
N LYS A 88 22.45 -18.17 7.23
CA LYS A 88 22.14 -17.62 8.57
C LYS A 88 23.10 -18.12 9.64
N LYS A 89 23.35 -19.44 9.66
CA LYS A 89 24.30 -20.04 10.60
C LYS A 89 25.73 -19.52 10.39
N LEU A 90 26.13 -19.31 9.13
CA LEU A 90 27.44 -18.73 8.79
C LEU A 90 27.55 -17.28 9.26
N VAL A 91 26.50 -16.46 9.10
CA VAL A 91 26.46 -15.08 9.62
C VAL A 91 26.73 -15.08 11.13
N ASN A 92 26.05 -15.93 11.89
CA ASN A 92 26.26 -16.04 13.34
C ASN A 92 27.71 -16.49 13.66
N LYS A 93 28.20 -17.57 13.03
CA LYS A 93 29.54 -18.10 13.20
C LYS A 93 30.64 -17.07 12.88
N MET A 94 30.50 -16.30 11.78
CA MET A 94 31.44 -15.25 11.41
C MET A 94 31.33 -14.06 12.37
N SER A 95 30.14 -13.73 12.82
CA SER A 95 29.90 -12.62 13.76
C SER A 95 30.45 -12.90 15.17
N ASP A 96 30.53 -14.14 15.61
CA ASP A 96 31.13 -14.51 16.89
C ASP A 96 32.63 -14.25 16.94
N GLN A 97 33.30 -14.19 15.79
CA GLN A 97 34.74 -13.95 15.68
C GLN A 97 35.11 -12.45 15.58
N LYS A 98 34.11 -11.54 15.64
CA LYS A 98 34.35 -10.08 15.54
C LYS A 98 35.00 -9.53 16.82
N SER A 99 35.73 -8.42 16.67
CA SER A 99 36.28 -7.69 17.82
C SER A 99 35.18 -6.87 18.53
N LYS A 100 35.43 -6.42 19.78
CA LYS A 100 34.45 -5.63 20.56
C LYS A 100 34.06 -4.30 19.91
N GLN A 101 34.87 -3.81 18.98
CA GLN A 101 34.61 -2.53 18.30
C GLN A 101 33.89 -2.70 16.96
N ASP A 102 33.81 -3.94 16.47
CA ASP A 102 33.17 -4.25 15.19
C ASP A 102 31.68 -4.44 15.38
N ARG A 103 30.94 -4.11 14.33
CA ARG A 103 29.48 -4.22 14.27
C ARG A 103 29.07 -5.04 13.05
N ALA A 104 28.06 -5.87 13.23
CA ALA A 104 27.45 -6.65 12.18
C ALA A 104 26.00 -6.24 11.98
N GLY A 105 25.55 -6.15 10.72
CA GLY A 105 24.17 -5.93 10.32
C GLY A 105 23.77 -6.92 9.23
N VAL A 106 22.47 -7.00 8.94
CA VAL A 106 21.93 -7.92 7.92
C VAL A 106 20.99 -7.15 7.00
N ILE A 107 21.19 -7.33 5.71
CA ILE A 107 20.32 -6.93 4.63
C ILE A 107 19.85 -8.18 3.94
N VAL A 108 18.58 -8.24 3.58
CA VAL A 108 18.03 -9.31 2.75
C VAL A 108 17.53 -8.72 1.44
N PHE A 109 17.59 -9.50 0.37
CA PHE A 109 17.12 -9.05 -0.92
C PHE A 109 16.52 -10.17 -1.76
N GLY A 110 15.73 -9.76 -2.71
CA GLY A 110 15.13 -10.47 -3.80
C GLY A 110 14.85 -9.46 -4.90
N THR A 111 13.59 -9.28 -5.30
CA THR A 111 13.14 -8.21 -6.24
C THR A 111 13.42 -6.81 -5.68
N ASP A 112 13.35 -6.67 -4.36
CA ASP A 112 13.69 -5.47 -3.59
C ASP A 112 14.67 -5.82 -2.47
N ALA A 113 15.24 -4.81 -1.82
CA ALA A 113 16.16 -4.99 -0.72
C ALA A 113 15.65 -4.32 0.55
N SER A 114 15.82 -4.99 1.69
CA SER A 114 15.39 -4.49 3.00
C SER A 114 16.45 -4.74 4.07
N ILE A 115 16.54 -3.83 5.04
CA ILE A 115 17.42 -4.00 6.19
C ILE A 115 16.68 -4.81 7.24
N ASP A 116 17.20 -6.00 7.55
CA ASP A 116 16.68 -6.84 8.62
C ASP A 116 17.25 -6.43 9.98
N ARG A 117 18.57 -6.20 10.05
CA ARG A 117 19.26 -5.77 11.26
C ARG A 117 20.27 -4.69 10.96
N MET A 118 20.17 -3.57 11.68
CA MET A 118 21.21 -2.52 11.64
C MET A 118 22.50 -2.99 12.32
N PRO A 119 23.68 -2.46 11.93
CA PRO A 119 24.96 -2.85 12.51
C PRO A 119 25.00 -2.68 14.02
N ASN A 120 25.13 -3.78 14.75
CA ASN A 120 25.16 -3.82 16.21
C ASN A 120 26.37 -4.65 16.72
N ALA A 121 26.73 -4.44 17.98
CA ALA A 121 27.78 -5.17 18.65
C ALA A 121 27.43 -6.65 18.94
N ALA A 122 26.15 -6.96 19.14
CA ALA A 122 25.64 -8.31 19.26
C ALA A 122 24.66 -8.56 18.10
N ILE A 123 24.84 -9.65 17.38
CA ILE A 123 23.91 -10.13 16.38
C ILE A 123 23.66 -11.61 16.62
N ASP A 124 22.41 -11.98 16.68
CA ASP A 124 21.94 -13.35 16.70
C ASP A 124 20.80 -13.46 15.68
N LEU A 125 21.05 -14.17 14.58
CA LEU A 125 20.13 -14.29 13.46
C LEU A 125 19.44 -15.67 13.51
N GLU A 126 18.50 -15.83 14.44
CA GLU A 126 17.65 -17.04 14.47
C GLU A 126 16.62 -16.99 13.32
N LYS A 127 15.99 -15.83 13.10
CA LYS A 127 14.98 -15.62 12.10
C LYS A 127 15.18 -14.27 11.38
N VAL A 128 14.99 -14.28 10.07
CA VAL A 128 14.86 -13.07 9.26
C VAL A 128 13.44 -12.53 9.39
N GLU A 129 13.29 -11.28 9.80
CA GLU A 129 12.00 -10.62 9.99
C GLU A 129 11.57 -9.80 8.77
N ALA A 130 12.54 -9.29 8.02
CA ALA A 130 12.27 -8.52 6.82
C ALA A 130 11.69 -9.42 5.71
N VAL A 131 10.61 -8.96 5.09
CA VAL A 131 9.93 -9.63 3.97
C VAL A 131 10.34 -8.95 2.68
N VAL A 132 10.80 -9.75 1.71
CA VAL A 132 11.15 -9.31 0.35
C VAL A 132 10.43 -10.22 -0.65
N ASP A 133 10.18 -9.70 -1.84
CA ASP A 133 9.66 -10.50 -2.95
C ASP A 133 10.79 -11.34 -3.54
N THR A 134 10.60 -12.67 -3.55
CA THR A 134 11.63 -13.66 -3.89
C THR A 134 11.72 -14.00 -5.37
N GLN A 135 10.82 -13.44 -6.21
CA GLN A 135 10.68 -13.82 -7.63
C GLN A 135 11.81 -13.31 -8.53
N ARG A 136 12.70 -12.45 -8.03
CA ARG A 136 13.83 -11.86 -8.80
C ARG A 136 14.99 -11.57 -7.87
N SER A 137 16.20 -11.41 -8.47
CA SER A 137 17.43 -11.04 -7.78
C SER A 137 17.94 -9.69 -8.27
N ASP A 138 17.76 -8.62 -7.46
CA ASP A 138 18.37 -7.29 -7.65
C ASP A 138 19.54 -7.10 -6.68
N ILE A 139 20.71 -7.67 -7.04
CA ILE A 139 21.95 -7.51 -6.28
C ILE A 139 22.35 -6.03 -6.22
N ALA A 140 22.11 -5.29 -7.29
CA ALA A 140 22.44 -3.86 -7.36
C ALA A 140 21.70 -3.03 -6.31
N SER A 141 20.40 -3.31 -6.10
CA SER A 141 19.59 -2.65 -5.09
C SER A 141 20.10 -2.93 -3.68
N ALA A 142 20.45 -4.18 -3.40
CA ALA A 142 20.99 -4.60 -2.11
C ALA A 142 22.34 -3.93 -1.80
N LEU A 143 23.25 -3.87 -2.77
CA LEU A 143 24.55 -3.22 -2.61
C LEU A 143 24.42 -1.69 -2.45
N ARG A 144 23.50 -1.04 -3.18
CA ARG A 144 23.18 0.40 -3.00
C ARG A 144 22.60 0.68 -1.62
N LEU A 145 21.64 -0.14 -1.17
CA LEU A 145 21.05 -0.02 0.15
C LEU A 145 22.11 -0.18 1.25
N GLY A 146 22.95 -1.23 1.17
CA GLY A 146 24.02 -1.46 2.11
C GLY A 146 25.06 -0.33 2.13
N THR A 147 25.41 0.19 0.96
CA THR A 147 26.32 1.34 0.83
C THR A 147 25.75 2.58 1.51
N ALA A 148 24.47 2.86 1.34
CA ALA A 148 23.77 4.01 1.92
C ALA A 148 23.50 3.86 3.43
N ALA A 149 23.36 2.62 3.92
CA ALA A 149 23.04 2.34 5.32
C ALA A 149 24.21 2.41 6.28
N PHE A 150 25.45 2.48 5.78
CA PHE A 150 26.61 2.59 6.62
C PHE A 150 26.68 3.94 7.35
N ALA A 151 27.08 3.89 8.63
CA ALA A 151 27.44 5.10 9.37
C ALA A 151 28.66 5.77 8.72
N GLU A 152 28.82 7.07 8.94
CA GLU A 152 29.97 7.84 8.41
C GLU A 152 31.31 7.34 8.93
N THR A 153 31.34 6.68 10.09
CA THR A 153 32.54 6.31 10.82
C THR A 153 32.86 4.83 10.73
N GLY A 154 34.15 4.48 10.65
CA GLY A 154 34.62 3.09 10.61
C GLY A 154 34.89 2.57 9.20
N GLN A 155 35.48 1.38 9.15
CA GLN A 155 35.64 0.65 7.89
C GLN A 155 34.32 0.06 7.47
N LYS A 156 34.03 0.00 6.18
CA LYS A 156 32.76 -0.42 5.59
C LYS A 156 32.96 -1.64 4.72
N ARG A 157 32.24 -2.70 5.01
CA ARG A 157 32.33 -3.96 4.27
C ARG A 157 30.96 -4.58 4.06
N LEU A 158 30.67 -4.95 2.83
CA LEU A 158 29.52 -5.77 2.47
C LEU A 158 30.02 -7.21 2.25
N VAL A 159 29.24 -8.19 2.70
CA VAL A 159 29.46 -9.61 2.43
C VAL A 159 28.25 -10.09 1.65
N LEU A 160 28.36 -10.19 0.34
CA LEU A 160 27.30 -10.68 -0.52
C LEU A 160 27.25 -12.21 -0.47
N MET A 161 26.14 -12.76 -0.04
CA MET A 161 25.85 -14.19 0.03
C MET A 161 24.74 -14.50 -0.98
N SER A 162 25.09 -14.92 -2.19
CA SER A 162 24.21 -15.09 -3.35
C SER A 162 24.75 -16.16 -4.30
N ASP A 163 23.91 -16.70 -5.16
CA ASP A 163 24.31 -17.53 -6.30
C ASP A 163 24.83 -16.71 -7.49
N GLY A 164 24.65 -15.38 -7.47
CA GLY A 164 25.13 -14.46 -8.48
C GLY A 164 24.29 -14.39 -9.76
N ASN A 165 23.11 -14.99 -9.79
CA ASN A 165 22.20 -14.95 -10.93
C ASN A 165 21.36 -13.67 -10.91
N GLU A 166 22.01 -12.52 -11.13
CA GLU A 166 21.32 -11.24 -11.23
C GLU A 166 20.42 -11.22 -12.49
N ASN A 167 19.14 -10.96 -12.29
CA ASN A 167 18.17 -10.84 -13.37
C ASN A 167 17.43 -9.49 -13.36
N MET A 168 17.83 -8.61 -12.44
CA MET A 168 17.34 -7.24 -12.33
C MET A 168 18.44 -6.32 -11.79
N GLY A 169 18.59 -5.13 -12.39
CA GLY A 169 19.58 -4.16 -11.93
C GLY A 169 20.92 -4.23 -12.67
N ASP A 170 21.95 -3.62 -12.07
CA ASP A 170 23.36 -3.65 -12.52
C ASP A 170 24.26 -3.68 -11.27
N ALA A 171 24.62 -4.86 -10.84
CA ALA A 171 25.49 -5.09 -9.68
C ALA A 171 26.87 -4.48 -9.86
N MET A 172 27.45 -4.55 -11.08
CA MET A 172 28.78 -4.01 -11.34
C MET A 172 28.81 -2.49 -11.18
N GLY A 173 27.79 -1.78 -11.69
CA GLY A 173 27.65 -0.34 -11.51
C GLY A 173 27.48 0.05 -10.04
N ALA A 174 26.72 -0.75 -9.27
CA ALA A 174 26.53 -0.53 -7.83
C ALA A 174 27.83 -0.76 -7.04
N VAL A 175 28.60 -1.81 -7.35
CA VAL A 175 29.90 -2.10 -6.72
C VAL A 175 30.91 -0.96 -6.95
N LEU A 176 31.04 -0.49 -8.19
CA LEU A 176 31.96 0.59 -8.53
C LEU A 176 31.61 1.89 -7.81
N SER A 177 30.32 2.19 -7.70
CA SER A 177 29.80 3.34 -6.93
C SER A 177 30.10 3.22 -5.45
N GLY A 178 29.88 2.03 -4.85
CA GLY A 178 30.19 1.74 -3.45
C GLY A 178 31.70 1.83 -3.14
N ARG A 179 32.54 1.35 -4.05
CA ARG A 179 34.00 1.44 -3.92
C ARG A 179 34.49 2.88 -3.87
N ALA A 180 33.92 3.77 -4.69
CA ALA A 180 34.23 5.21 -4.63
C ALA A 180 33.95 5.84 -3.26
N LEU A 181 32.97 5.28 -2.51
CA LEU A 181 32.59 5.67 -1.15
C LEU A 181 33.37 4.92 -0.06
N GLY A 182 34.37 4.12 -0.44
CA GLY A 182 35.23 3.36 0.47
C GLY A 182 34.62 2.07 1.01
N VAL A 183 33.53 1.59 0.41
CA VAL A 183 32.90 0.30 0.74
C VAL A 183 33.62 -0.82 0.00
N THR A 184 33.93 -1.91 0.69
CA THR A 184 34.43 -3.14 0.09
C THR A 184 33.34 -4.21 0.04
N VAL A 185 33.42 -5.08 -0.98
CA VAL A 185 32.45 -6.14 -1.17
C VAL A 185 33.19 -7.47 -1.21
N ASP A 186 33.05 -8.25 -0.16
CA ASP A 186 33.42 -9.65 -0.16
C ASP A 186 32.22 -10.47 -0.64
N VAL A 187 32.46 -11.64 -1.19
CA VAL A 187 31.41 -12.51 -1.74
C VAL A 187 31.54 -13.90 -1.16
N LEU A 188 30.44 -14.47 -0.76
CA LEU A 188 30.31 -15.88 -0.37
C LEU A 188 29.32 -16.54 -1.32
N PRO A 189 29.79 -17.38 -2.26
CA PRO A 189 28.92 -18.04 -3.21
C PRO A 189 27.92 -18.99 -2.50
N LEU A 190 26.65 -18.86 -2.86
CA LEU A 190 25.59 -19.80 -2.54
C LEU A 190 25.15 -20.50 -3.85
N GLY A 191 24.27 -21.48 -3.72
CA GLY A 191 23.73 -22.18 -4.86
C GLY A 191 24.38 -23.55 -5.11
N VAL A 192 23.64 -24.43 -5.75
CA VAL A 192 24.07 -25.77 -6.15
C VAL A 192 23.85 -25.88 -7.65
N SER A 193 24.81 -26.52 -8.35
CA SER A 193 24.56 -26.89 -9.74
C SER A 193 23.42 -27.90 -9.82
N ARG A 194 22.37 -27.58 -10.57
CA ARG A 194 21.16 -28.39 -10.75
C ARG A 194 21.15 -28.97 -12.17
N GLY A 195 22.08 -29.86 -12.45
CA GLY A 195 22.11 -30.52 -13.76
C GLY A 195 20.89 -31.40 -13.99
N GLY A 196 20.44 -31.48 -15.24
CA GLY A 196 19.32 -32.33 -15.66
C GLY A 196 17.97 -31.61 -15.72
N ASP A 197 17.96 -30.29 -15.82
CA ASP A 197 16.76 -29.45 -15.91
C ASP A 197 15.99 -29.66 -17.21
N VAL A 198 14.66 -29.59 -17.12
CA VAL A 198 13.73 -29.62 -18.26
C VAL A 198 12.79 -28.45 -18.15
N PHE A 199 12.78 -27.53 -19.10
CA PHE A 199 11.89 -26.38 -19.03
C PHE A 199 11.19 -26.08 -20.36
N VAL A 200 10.01 -25.45 -20.28
CA VAL A 200 9.27 -25.01 -21.45
C VAL A 200 9.73 -23.60 -21.84
N GLN A 201 10.51 -23.51 -22.90
CA GLN A 201 11.06 -22.24 -23.34
C GLN A 201 9.99 -21.28 -23.88
N LYS A 202 9.11 -21.81 -24.77
CA LYS A 202 8.09 -20.99 -25.46
C LYS A 202 6.96 -21.87 -25.98
N VAL A 203 5.74 -21.33 -25.93
CA VAL A 203 4.58 -21.86 -26.67
C VAL A 203 4.22 -20.87 -27.76
N ASN A 204 4.36 -21.30 -29.01
CA ASN A 204 4.06 -20.47 -30.17
C ASN A 204 2.70 -20.85 -30.74
N VAL A 205 1.77 -19.89 -30.71
CA VAL A 205 0.39 -20.01 -31.25
C VAL A 205 0.17 -18.82 -32.20
N PRO A 206 -0.42 -19.00 -33.37
CA PRO A 206 -0.75 -17.88 -34.24
C PRO A 206 -1.69 -16.89 -33.54
N SER A 207 -1.30 -15.62 -33.50
CA SER A 207 -2.03 -14.56 -32.76
C SER A 207 -3.40 -14.20 -33.42
N LYS A 208 -3.56 -14.49 -34.71
CA LYS A 208 -4.79 -14.19 -35.47
C LYS A 208 -5.23 -15.42 -36.28
N LEU A 209 -6.43 -15.89 -36.03
CA LEU A 209 -7.04 -17.05 -36.67
C LEU A 209 -8.44 -16.72 -37.14
N LYS A 210 -8.89 -17.40 -38.19
CA LYS A 210 -10.30 -17.41 -38.62
C LYS A 210 -11.03 -18.59 -37.95
N LYS A 211 -12.33 -18.40 -37.68
CA LYS A 211 -13.19 -19.47 -37.17
C LYS A 211 -13.06 -20.74 -38.02
N GLY A 212 -12.77 -21.88 -37.36
CA GLY A 212 -12.60 -23.19 -38.04
C GLY A 212 -11.27 -23.36 -38.78
N GLN A 213 -10.35 -22.41 -38.77
CA GLN A 213 -9.03 -22.52 -39.38
C GLN A 213 -8.16 -23.53 -38.62
N PRO A 214 -7.60 -24.56 -39.26
CA PRO A 214 -6.63 -25.44 -38.63
C PRO A 214 -5.31 -24.71 -38.44
N PHE A 215 -4.65 -24.97 -37.31
CA PHE A 215 -3.33 -24.41 -36.96
C PHE A 215 -2.59 -25.37 -36.05
N GLU A 216 -1.32 -25.10 -35.78
CA GLU A 216 -0.46 -25.89 -34.90
C GLU A 216 -0.04 -25.08 -33.70
N VAL A 217 -0.19 -25.65 -32.49
CA VAL A 217 0.45 -25.18 -31.28
C VAL A 217 1.86 -25.76 -31.20
N LYS A 218 2.88 -24.92 -31.35
CA LYS A 218 4.28 -25.33 -31.35
C LYS A 218 4.87 -25.09 -29.96
N ILE A 219 5.41 -26.16 -29.37
CA ILE A 219 5.94 -26.16 -28.01
C ILE A 219 7.45 -26.37 -28.08
N PHE A 220 8.23 -25.42 -27.58
CA PHE A 220 9.68 -25.52 -27.49
C PHE A 220 10.04 -25.91 -26.06
N VAL A 221 10.62 -27.09 -25.91
CA VAL A 221 11.10 -27.63 -24.63
C VAL A 221 12.60 -27.76 -24.71
N GLN A 222 13.30 -27.26 -23.71
CA GLN A 222 14.73 -27.49 -23.56
C GLN A 222 14.95 -28.51 -22.44
N SER A 223 15.90 -29.41 -22.68
CA SER A 223 16.30 -30.43 -21.70
C SER A 223 17.81 -30.54 -21.69
N ASP A 224 18.41 -30.64 -20.48
CA ASP A 224 19.86 -30.83 -20.35
C ASP A 224 20.26 -32.29 -20.57
N VAL A 225 19.32 -33.21 -20.40
CA VAL A 225 19.53 -34.63 -20.50
C VAL A 225 18.47 -35.31 -21.36
N ALA A 226 18.79 -36.45 -21.94
CA ALA A 226 17.78 -37.28 -22.60
C ALA A 226 16.91 -37.95 -21.53
N THR A 227 15.59 -37.68 -21.53
CA THR A 227 14.64 -38.19 -20.53
C THR A 227 13.23 -38.36 -21.09
N PRO A 228 12.48 -39.38 -20.67
CA PRO A 228 11.07 -39.46 -21.01
C PRO A 228 10.27 -38.41 -20.25
N ALA A 229 9.34 -37.76 -20.95
CA ALA A 229 8.50 -36.74 -20.39
C ALA A 229 7.03 -36.86 -20.85
N MET A 230 6.13 -36.23 -20.12
CA MET A 230 4.72 -36.11 -20.46
C MET A 230 4.40 -34.63 -20.78
N VAL A 231 3.97 -34.36 -22.00
CA VAL A 231 3.52 -33.02 -22.39
C VAL A 231 2.01 -32.97 -22.28
N ARG A 232 1.47 -32.06 -21.44
CA ARG A 232 0.04 -31.83 -21.29
C ARG A 232 -0.33 -30.47 -21.87
N LEU A 233 -1.43 -30.45 -22.63
CA LEU A 233 -1.97 -29.23 -23.24
C LEU A 233 -3.34 -28.90 -22.62
N TYR A 234 -3.48 -27.64 -22.21
CA TYR A 234 -4.75 -27.08 -21.72
C TYR A 234 -5.16 -25.90 -22.62
N ARG A 235 -6.47 -25.64 -22.72
CA ARG A 235 -7.02 -24.48 -23.40
C ARG A 235 -8.07 -23.83 -22.49
N ASN A 236 -7.90 -22.57 -22.13
CA ASN A 236 -8.76 -21.87 -21.16
C ASN A 236 -8.98 -22.73 -19.90
N GLU A 237 -7.89 -23.24 -19.34
CA GLU A 237 -7.85 -24.13 -18.15
C GLU A 237 -8.46 -25.53 -18.37
N GLN A 238 -9.09 -25.80 -19.52
CA GLN A 238 -9.63 -27.12 -19.83
C GLN A 238 -8.54 -28.04 -20.40
N PHE A 239 -8.40 -29.21 -19.80
CA PHE A 239 -7.48 -30.24 -20.29
C PHE A 239 -7.90 -30.70 -21.68
N LEU A 240 -6.98 -30.63 -22.66
CA LEU A 240 -7.22 -31.09 -24.05
C LEU A 240 -6.65 -32.47 -24.29
N GLY A 241 -5.51 -32.79 -23.70
CA GLY A 241 -4.84 -34.06 -23.89
C GLY A 241 -3.40 -34.08 -23.41
N GLU A 242 -2.80 -35.26 -23.41
CA GLU A 242 -1.41 -35.50 -23.02
C GLU A 242 -0.72 -36.41 -24.04
N GLN A 243 0.59 -36.22 -24.19
CA GLN A 243 1.44 -37.01 -25.04
C GLN A 243 2.74 -37.42 -24.34
N LYS A 244 3.06 -38.72 -24.34
CA LYS A 244 4.39 -39.18 -23.93
C LYS A 244 5.39 -38.87 -25.02
N VAL A 245 6.51 -38.26 -24.65
CA VAL A 245 7.58 -37.87 -25.57
C VAL A 245 8.93 -38.30 -24.98
N GLU A 246 9.90 -38.53 -25.85
CA GLU A 246 11.31 -38.69 -25.48
C GLU A 246 12.02 -37.40 -25.76
N LEU A 247 12.53 -36.72 -24.73
CA LEU A 247 13.31 -35.52 -24.86
C LEU A 247 14.76 -35.89 -25.17
N SER A 248 15.35 -35.22 -26.16
CA SER A 248 16.78 -35.24 -26.41
C SER A 248 17.46 -34.10 -25.65
N ALA A 249 18.73 -34.26 -25.30
CA ALA A 249 19.51 -33.16 -24.76
C ALA A 249 19.55 -32.01 -25.77
N GLY A 250 19.24 -30.79 -25.31
CA GLY A 250 19.10 -29.59 -26.12
C GLY A 250 17.63 -29.21 -26.40
N LYS A 251 17.38 -28.60 -27.55
CA LYS A 251 16.05 -28.07 -27.93
C LYS A 251 15.19 -29.14 -28.59
N ASN A 252 13.96 -29.31 -28.08
CA ASN A 252 12.97 -30.21 -28.61
C ASN A 252 11.76 -29.37 -29.09
N LEU A 253 11.14 -29.75 -30.22
CA LEU A 253 9.96 -29.12 -30.78
C LEU A 253 8.84 -30.14 -30.92
N PHE A 254 7.69 -29.82 -30.30
CA PHE A 254 6.46 -30.59 -30.45
C PHE A 254 5.38 -29.76 -31.11
N SER A 255 4.55 -30.38 -31.96
CA SER A 255 3.50 -29.69 -32.69
C SER A 255 2.18 -30.39 -32.48
N PHE A 256 1.17 -29.62 -32.00
CA PHE A 256 -0.18 -30.13 -31.73
C PHE A 256 -1.17 -29.47 -32.69
N PRO A 257 -1.78 -30.21 -33.63
CA PRO A 257 -2.78 -29.65 -34.53
C PRO A 257 -4.04 -29.30 -33.73
N GLN A 258 -4.59 -28.12 -33.97
CA GLN A 258 -5.77 -27.60 -33.32
C GLN A 258 -6.70 -26.92 -34.31
N THR A 259 -7.99 -26.85 -33.92
CA THR A 259 -9.02 -26.09 -34.65
C THR A 259 -9.95 -25.45 -33.64
N LEU A 260 -10.26 -24.17 -33.81
CA LEU A 260 -11.12 -23.42 -32.92
C LEU A 260 -12.48 -23.18 -33.60
N PRO A 261 -13.58 -23.78 -33.08
CA PRO A 261 -14.90 -23.65 -33.72
C PRO A 261 -15.58 -22.32 -33.44
N ASP A 262 -15.20 -21.61 -32.36
CA ASP A 262 -15.83 -20.39 -31.92
C ASP A 262 -14.88 -19.21 -32.05
N ALA A 263 -15.41 -18.01 -32.27
CA ALA A 263 -14.67 -16.76 -32.16
C ALA A 263 -14.31 -16.52 -30.70
N GLY A 264 -13.22 -15.78 -30.42
CA GLY A 264 -12.83 -15.41 -29.07
C GLY A 264 -11.32 -15.34 -28.87
N PHE A 265 -10.92 -15.04 -27.66
CA PHE A 265 -9.53 -15.06 -27.23
C PHE A 265 -9.27 -16.34 -26.43
N TYR A 266 -8.21 -17.07 -26.80
CA TYR A 266 -7.89 -18.37 -26.22
C TYR A 266 -6.49 -18.35 -25.63
N SER A 267 -6.36 -18.86 -24.40
CA SER A 267 -5.08 -19.17 -23.78
C SER A 267 -4.76 -20.66 -23.90
N TYR A 268 -3.54 -20.98 -24.30
CA TYR A 268 -2.99 -22.33 -24.30
C TYR A 268 -1.94 -22.43 -23.22
N ASP A 269 -2.14 -23.34 -22.26
CA ASP A 269 -1.20 -23.63 -21.17
C ASP A 269 -0.59 -24.98 -21.42
N VAL A 270 0.73 -25.05 -21.40
CA VAL A 270 1.50 -26.28 -21.60
C VAL A 270 2.23 -26.62 -20.31
N ARG A 271 2.18 -27.88 -19.90
CA ARG A 271 2.93 -28.42 -18.78
C ARG A 271 3.70 -29.64 -19.22
N VAL A 272 4.97 -29.71 -18.79
CA VAL A 272 5.87 -30.83 -19.07
C VAL A 272 6.27 -31.47 -17.77
N ASP A 273 6.00 -32.77 -17.62
CA ASP A 273 6.43 -33.54 -16.45
C ASP A 273 7.52 -34.54 -16.86
N ALA A 274 8.72 -34.36 -16.35
CA ALA A 274 9.86 -35.27 -16.53
C ALA A 274 10.24 -35.91 -15.20
N LYS A 275 10.70 -37.18 -15.23
CA LYS A 275 10.94 -37.94 -13.99
C LYS A 275 12.13 -37.47 -13.16
N SER A 276 13.12 -36.84 -13.76
CA SER A 276 14.38 -36.45 -13.13
C SER A 276 14.61 -34.94 -13.16
N ASP A 277 13.53 -34.16 -13.21
CA ASP A 277 13.60 -32.72 -13.27
C ASP A 277 13.74 -32.12 -11.86
N PRO A 278 14.79 -31.34 -11.60
CA PRO A 278 15.01 -30.70 -10.30
C PRO A 278 14.18 -29.42 -10.10
N LEU A 279 13.61 -28.82 -11.17
CA LEU A 279 12.94 -27.52 -11.14
C LEU A 279 11.57 -27.53 -11.84
N PRO A 280 10.56 -28.19 -11.28
CA PRO A 280 9.24 -28.29 -11.93
C PRO A 280 8.53 -26.93 -12.10
N GLN A 281 9.05 -25.86 -11.50
CA GLN A 281 8.49 -24.50 -11.57
C GLN A 281 8.64 -23.86 -12.95
N ASN A 282 9.65 -24.24 -13.74
CA ASN A 282 9.91 -23.74 -15.09
C ASN A 282 9.32 -24.62 -16.22
N ASN A 283 8.56 -25.63 -15.85
CA ASN A 283 7.94 -26.59 -16.76
C ASN A 283 6.60 -26.17 -17.35
N ARG A 284 6.22 -24.92 -17.20
CA ARG A 284 4.95 -24.38 -17.67
C ARG A 284 5.18 -23.16 -18.56
N ALA A 285 4.43 -23.09 -19.66
CA ALA A 285 4.39 -21.91 -20.51
C ALA A 285 3.01 -21.70 -21.09
N ALA A 286 2.67 -20.44 -21.40
CA ALA A 286 1.40 -20.09 -22.02
C ALA A 286 1.60 -19.38 -23.36
N GLY A 287 0.63 -19.61 -24.29
CA GLY A 287 0.51 -18.91 -25.56
C GLY A 287 -0.92 -18.45 -25.79
N PHE A 288 -1.13 -17.46 -26.66
CA PHE A 288 -2.45 -16.85 -26.85
C PHE A 288 -2.82 -16.80 -28.34
N ALA A 289 -4.12 -17.01 -28.63
CA ALA A 289 -4.69 -16.93 -29.99
C ALA A 289 -5.99 -16.13 -29.97
N GLY A 290 -6.15 -15.23 -30.93
CA GLY A 290 -7.42 -14.54 -31.19
C GLY A 290 -8.12 -15.09 -32.42
N VAL A 291 -9.41 -15.46 -32.32
CA VAL A 291 -10.24 -15.95 -33.40
C VAL A 291 -11.31 -14.94 -33.74
N LYS A 292 -11.31 -14.44 -34.96
CA LYS A 292 -12.35 -13.52 -35.45
C LYS A 292 -13.63 -14.31 -35.86
N GLY A 293 -14.79 -13.78 -35.46
CA GLY A 293 -16.13 -14.30 -35.78
C GLY A 293 -17.25 -13.31 -35.53
N ASP A 294 -18.50 -13.79 -35.44
CA ASP A 294 -19.66 -12.97 -35.09
C ASP A 294 -19.53 -12.43 -33.65
N PRO A 295 -20.07 -11.24 -33.35
CA PRO A 295 -20.00 -10.66 -32.00
C PRO A 295 -20.61 -11.57 -30.94
N ARG A 296 -19.90 -11.77 -29.85
CA ARG A 296 -20.28 -12.67 -28.74
C ARG A 296 -20.82 -11.90 -27.55
N VAL A 297 -21.95 -12.33 -27.03
CA VAL A 297 -22.59 -11.76 -25.85
C VAL A 297 -22.76 -12.82 -24.79
N LEU A 298 -22.24 -12.54 -23.59
CA LEU A 298 -22.44 -13.38 -22.40
C LEU A 298 -23.55 -12.79 -21.53
N ILE A 299 -24.53 -13.58 -21.18
CA ILE A 299 -25.56 -13.22 -20.19
C ILE A 299 -25.30 -14.04 -18.93
N ILE A 300 -24.97 -13.37 -17.84
CA ILE A 300 -24.87 -13.94 -16.50
C ILE A 300 -26.17 -13.64 -15.77
N SER A 301 -26.82 -14.68 -15.32
CA SER A 301 -28.18 -14.64 -14.77
C SER A 301 -28.24 -15.24 -13.37
N SER A 302 -28.98 -14.61 -12.46
CA SER A 302 -29.33 -15.25 -11.17
C SER A 302 -30.38 -16.37 -11.30
N ASP A 303 -31.11 -16.40 -12.45
CA ASP A 303 -32.09 -17.46 -12.79
C ASP A 303 -32.10 -17.61 -14.31
N VAL A 304 -31.41 -18.63 -14.80
CA VAL A 304 -31.20 -18.91 -16.21
C VAL A 304 -32.53 -19.15 -16.95
N GLU A 305 -33.49 -19.79 -16.31
CA GLU A 305 -34.79 -20.10 -16.96
C GLU A 305 -35.59 -18.84 -17.27
N GLN A 306 -35.59 -17.86 -16.34
CA GLN A 306 -36.34 -16.62 -16.51
C GLN A 306 -35.75 -15.70 -17.60
N ASP A 307 -34.43 -15.80 -17.84
CA ASP A 307 -33.74 -14.96 -18.84
C ASP A 307 -33.63 -15.57 -20.25
N LYS A 308 -34.21 -16.74 -20.48
CA LYS A 308 -34.26 -17.38 -21.82
C LYS A 308 -34.89 -16.48 -22.89
N GLN A 309 -35.92 -15.68 -22.52
CA GLN A 309 -36.55 -14.76 -23.46
C GLN A 309 -35.65 -13.61 -23.84
N LEU A 310 -34.84 -13.07 -22.87
CA LEU A 310 -33.83 -12.08 -23.13
C LEU A 310 -32.75 -12.63 -24.09
N ALA A 311 -32.24 -13.83 -23.82
CA ALA A 311 -31.29 -14.50 -24.72
C ALA A 311 -31.82 -14.71 -26.12
N ALA A 312 -33.06 -15.18 -26.24
CA ALA A 312 -33.73 -15.37 -27.55
C ALA A 312 -33.91 -14.03 -28.31
N ALA A 313 -34.22 -12.94 -27.59
CA ALA A 313 -34.29 -11.61 -28.17
C ALA A 313 -32.96 -11.16 -28.78
N LEU A 314 -31.85 -11.40 -28.08
CA LEU A 314 -30.51 -11.04 -28.56
C LEU A 314 -30.04 -11.93 -29.72
N GLN A 315 -30.39 -13.21 -29.74
CA GLN A 315 -30.06 -14.10 -30.85
C GLN A 315 -30.69 -13.66 -32.19
N THR A 316 -31.83 -12.99 -32.14
CA THR A 316 -32.43 -12.44 -33.38
C THR A 316 -31.60 -11.34 -34.03
N ALA A 317 -30.67 -10.73 -33.33
CA ALA A 317 -29.75 -9.71 -33.82
C ALA A 317 -28.45 -10.26 -34.44
N ARG A 318 -28.38 -11.55 -34.74
CA ARG A 318 -27.18 -12.27 -35.24
C ARG A 318 -25.99 -12.18 -34.28
N LEU A 319 -26.24 -12.30 -33.00
CA LEU A 319 -25.23 -12.34 -31.97
C LEU A 319 -25.03 -13.79 -31.50
N ASP A 320 -23.78 -14.18 -31.24
CA ASP A 320 -23.49 -15.47 -30.54
C ASP A 320 -23.75 -15.25 -29.04
N VAL A 321 -24.91 -15.65 -28.55
CA VAL A 321 -25.37 -15.44 -27.20
C VAL A 321 -25.14 -16.68 -26.36
N ARG A 322 -24.36 -16.50 -25.25
CA ARG A 322 -24.15 -17.50 -24.22
C ARG A 322 -24.91 -17.09 -22.98
N LEU A 323 -25.76 -17.97 -22.45
CA LEU A 323 -26.51 -17.73 -21.20
C LEU A 323 -26.05 -18.73 -20.14
N GLY A 324 -25.75 -18.23 -18.94
CA GLY A 324 -25.34 -19.06 -17.82
C GLY A 324 -25.58 -18.41 -16.47
N GLY A 325 -25.42 -19.19 -15.40
CA GLY A 325 -25.42 -18.69 -14.02
C GLY A 325 -24.10 -18.01 -13.66
N VAL A 326 -23.98 -17.61 -12.40
CA VAL A 326 -22.80 -16.89 -11.89
C VAL A 326 -21.52 -17.72 -12.04
N GLU A 327 -21.64 -19.04 -11.99
CA GLU A 327 -20.52 -19.98 -12.17
C GLU A 327 -19.88 -19.95 -13.59
N LYS A 328 -20.57 -19.32 -14.55
CA LYS A 328 -20.09 -19.14 -15.93
C LYS A 328 -19.39 -17.81 -16.19
N ILE A 329 -19.29 -16.97 -15.16
CA ILE A 329 -18.56 -15.71 -15.31
C ILE A 329 -17.06 -16.00 -15.51
N PRO A 330 -16.41 -15.36 -16.50
CA PRO A 330 -14.98 -15.55 -16.72
C PRO A 330 -14.15 -15.08 -15.52
N ASN A 331 -13.14 -15.86 -15.16
CA ASN A 331 -12.24 -15.60 -14.02
C ASN A 331 -10.96 -14.89 -14.45
N THR A 332 -10.72 -14.75 -15.76
CA THR A 332 -9.56 -14.07 -16.30
C THR A 332 -9.98 -12.95 -17.25
N LEU A 333 -9.14 -11.94 -17.35
CA LEU A 333 -9.37 -10.82 -18.26
C LEU A 333 -9.35 -11.27 -19.73
N ALA A 334 -8.50 -12.25 -20.04
CA ALA A 334 -8.41 -12.85 -21.37
C ALA A 334 -9.74 -13.53 -21.81
N GLU A 335 -10.38 -14.23 -20.89
CA GLU A 335 -11.70 -14.82 -21.17
C GLU A 335 -12.79 -13.77 -21.27
N MET A 336 -12.77 -12.72 -20.43
CA MET A 336 -13.71 -11.60 -20.53
C MET A 336 -13.57 -10.87 -21.86
N ASP A 337 -12.33 -10.70 -22.35
CA ASP A 337 -12.04 -10.07 -23.64
C ASP A 337 -12.54 -10.89 -24.84
N SER A 338 -12.83 -12.17 -24.65
CA SER A 338 -13.44 -13.03 -25.68
C SER A 338 -14.89 -12.67 -25.99
N TYR A 339 -15.53 -11.79 -25.21
CA TYR A 339 -16.89 -11.31 -25.40
C TYR A 339 -16.89 -9.84 -25.80
N ASP A 340 -17.79 -9.47 -26.72
CA ASP A 340 -17.98 -8.08 -27.13
C ASP A 340 -18.90 -7.31 -26.17
N ALA A 341 -19.78 -8.02 -25.45
CA ALA A 341 -20.59 -7.47 -24.37
C ALA A 341 -20.95 -8.54 -23.33
N ILE A 342 -21.02 -8.10 -22.06
CA ILE A 342 -21.44 -8.92 -20.91
C ILE A 342 -22.70 -8.29 -20.30
N PHE A 343 -23.74 -9.11 -20.14
CA PHE A 343 -25.00 -8.75 -19.50
C PHE A 343 -25.01 -9.35 -18.09
N LEU A 344 -25.28 -8.53 -17.08
CA LEU A 344 -25.52 -8.96 -15.71
C LEU A 344 -27.02 -8.83 -15.45
N SER A 345 -27.76 -9.94 -15.36
CA SER A 345 -29.20 -9.94 -15.11
C SER A 345 -29.52 -10.33 -13.67
N ASN A 346 -29.93 -9.34 -12.87
CA ASN A 346 -30.31 -9.48 -11.47
C ASN A 346 -29.26 -10.19 -10.60
N ILE A 347 -28.01 -9.82 -10.71
CA ILE A 347 -26.88 -10.42 -9.98
C ILE A 347 -26.51 -9.55 -8.79
N ALA A 348 -26.27 -10.13 -7.61
CA ALA A 348 -25.77 -9.39 -6.47
C ALA A 348 -24.23 -9.22 -6.52
N ALA A 349 -23.71 -8.12 -5.98
CA ALA A 349 -22.26 -7.88 -5.90
C ALA A 349 -21.54 -8.99 -5.09
N GLY A 350 -22.22 -9.52 -4.06
CA GLY A 350 -21.69 -10.60 -3.24
C GLY A 350 -21.49 -11.92 -3.99
N ASP A 351 -22.28 -12.16 -5.03
CA ASP A 351 -22.18 -13.38 -5.83
C ASP A 351 -21.02 -13.28 -6.86
N LEU A 352 -20.66 -12.07 -7.28
CA LEU A 352 -19.54 -11.83 -8.20
C LEU A 352 -18.17 -11.84 -7.49
N GLY A 353 -18.10 -11.33 -6.27
CA GLY A 353 -16.84 -11.07 -5.59
C GLY A 353 -16.12 -9.82 -6.09
N ARG A 354 -15.22 -9.29 -5.26
CA ARG A 354 -14.54 -8.01 -5.54
C ARG A 354 -13.59 -8.10 -6.73
N ASP A 355 -12.85 -9.19 -6.81
CA ASP A 355 -11.83 -9.39 -7.86
C ASP A 355 -12.48 -9.50 -9.24
N THR A 356 -13.58 -10.25 -9.36
CA THR A 356 -14.36 -10.34 -10.60
C THR A 356 -14.94 -8.99 -11.02
N MET A 357 -15.40 -8.19 -10.07
CA MET A 357 -15.89 -6.83 -10.37
C MET A 357 -14.77 -5.91 -10.88
N HIS A 358 -13.53 -6.04 -10.36
CA HIS A 358 -12.37 -5.33 -10.90
C HIS A 358 -11.99 -5.80 -12.30
N LEU A 359 -12.07 -7.10 -12.56
CA LEU A 359 -11.83 -7.64 -13.90
C LEU A 359 -12.87 -7.12 -14.89
N LEU A 360 -14.16 -7.08 -14.52
CA LEU A 360 -15.23 -6.49 -15.34
C LEU A 360 -14.98 -5.00 -15.61
N GLU A 361 -14.63 -4.22 -14.59
CA GLU A 361 -14.28 -2.81 -14.77
C GLU A 361 -13.12 -2.64 -15.76
N SER A 362 -12.07 -3.47 -15.64
CA SER A 362 -10.92 -3.45 -16.56
C SER A 362 -11.31 -3.85 -17.97
N ALA A 363 -12.10 -4.89 -18.12
CA ALA A 363 -12.59 -5.35 -19.44
C ALA A 363 -13.36 -4.24 -20.17
N VAL A 364 -14.19 -3.48 -19.45
CA VAL A 364 -14.95 -2.36 -20.03
C VAL A 364 -14.02 -1.19 -20.32
N ARG A 365 -13.26 -0.73 -19.32
CA ARG A 365 -12.49 0.51 -19.43
C ARG A 365 -11.33 0.40 -20.40
N ASP A 366 -10.56 -0.71 -20.33
CA ASP A 366 -9.26 -0.83 -20.99
C ASP A 366 -9.32 -1.68 -22.27
N PHE A 367 -10.32 -2.56 -22.41
CA PHE A 367 -10.44 -3.48 -23.55
C PHE A 367 -11.70 -3.23 -24.40
N GLY A 368 -12.58 -2.36 -23.97
CA GLY A 368 -13.72 -1.93 -24.75
C GLY A 368 -14.91 -2.90 -24.74
N VAL A 369 -14.92 -3.90 -23.86
CA VAL A 369 -16.06 -4.80 -23.68
C VAL A 369 -17.29 -4.02 -23.21
N GLY A 370 -18.46 -4.31 -23.77
CA GLY A 370 -19.71 -3.69 -23.32
C GLY A 370 -20.19 -4.30 -22.01
N LEU A 371 -20.79 -3.47 -21.13
CA LEU A 371 -21.43 -3.95 -19.90
C LEU A 371 -22.88 -3.49 -19.87
N VAL A 372 -23.80 -4.43 -19.77
CA VAL A 372 -25.23 -4.14 -19.59
C VAL A 372 -25.72 -4.73 -18.28
N CYS A 373 -26.12 -3.86 -17.37
CA CYS A 373 -26.69 -4.27 -16.10
C CYS A 373 -28.22 -4.18 -16.16
N VAL A 374 -28.87 -5.33 -16.05
CA VAL A 374 -30.33 -5.46 -16.00
C VAL A 374 -30.72 -5.65 -14.55
N GLY A 375 -31.64 -4.80 -14.07
CA GLY A 375 -32.07 -4.76 -12.69
C GLY A 375 -32.88 -5.99 -12.24
N GLY A 376 -33.44 -5.85 -11.08
CA GLY A 376 -34.17 -6.84 -10.34
C GLY A 376 -33.95 -6.65 -8.84
N ASP A 377 -34.51 -7.51 -8.03
CA ASP A 377 -34.49 -7.38 -6.56
C ASP A 377 -33.12 -7.70 -5.93
N GLN A 378 -32.14 -8.13 -6.74
CA GLN A 378 -30.78 -8.44 -6.30
C GLN A 378 -29.71 -7.60 -7.05
N ALA A 379 -30.10 -6.59 -7.80
CA ALA A 379 -29.17 -5.73 -8.55
C ALA A 379 -29.09 -4.31 -7.96
N TYR A 380 -28.12 -3.53 -8.39
CA TYR A 380 -27.91 -2.14 -7.97
C TYR A 380 -27.75 -1.95 -6.46
N ALA A 381 -28.45 -0.95 -5.89
CA ALA A 381 -28.42 -0.70 -4.45
C ALA A 381 -28.90 -1.93 -3.64
N ALA A 382 -29.99 -2.58 -4.11
CA ALA A 382 -30.54 -3.79 -3.49
C ALA A 382 -29.58 -5.00 -3.56
N GLY A 383 -28.69 -5.01 -4.57
CA GLY A 383 -27.65 -6.04 -4.74
C GLY A 383 -26.29 -5.65 -4.18
N GLY A 384 -26.19 -4.54 -3.45
CA GLY A 384 -24.94 -4.14 -2.80
C GLY A 384 -23.88 -3.54 -3.72
N TYR A 385 -24.24 -2.88 -4.82
CA TYR A 385 -23.29 -2.27 -5.76
C TYR A 385 -22.63 -0.99 -5.23
N ARG A 386 -23.12 -0.43 -4.13
CA ARG A 386 -22.60 0.80 -3.55
C ARG A 386 -21.11 0.68 -3.21
N SER A 387 -20.32 1.67 -3.65
CA SER A 387 -18.86 1.72 -3.44
C SER A 387 -18.09 0.51 -4.02
N THR A 388 -18.62 -0.10 -5.07
CA THR A 388 -17.98 -1.21 -5.80
C THR A 388 -17.44 -0.74 -7.16
N PRO A 389 -16.54 -1.52 -7.79
CA PRO A 389 -16.09 -1.28 -9.17
C PRO A 389 -17.25 -1.25 -10.19
N LEU A 390 -18.32 -2.03 -9.95
CA LEU A 390 -19.52 -1.99 -10.80
C LEU A 390 -20.22 -0.63 -10.74
N GLU A 391 -20.39 -0.06 -9.54
CA GLU A 391 -20.95 1.29 -9.44
C GLU A 391 -20.11 2.30 -10.20
N THR A 392 -18.78 2.19 -10.14
CA THR A 392 -17.87 3.07 -10.88
C THR A 392 -18.10 2.96 -12.40
N THR A 393 -18.28 1.76 -12.90
CA THR A 393 -18.45 1.46 -14.33
C THR A 393 -19.84 1.86 -14.88
N LEU A 394 -20.89 1.76 -14.05
CA LEU A 394 -22.28 2.00 -14.48
C LEU A 394 -22.61 3.50 -14.59
N PRO A 395 -23.56 3.89 -15.48
CA PRO A 395 -24.00 5.28 -15.69
C PRO A 395 -24.85 5.84 -14.54
N VAL A 396 -25.13 5.05 -13.52
CA VAL A 396 -25.96 5.40 -12.36
C VAL A 396 -25.20 5.23 -11.06
N SER A 397 -25.52 6.05 -10.05
CA SER A 397 -25.01 5.94 -8.68
C SER A 397 -26.09 5.32 -7.77
N MET A 398 -25.62 4.58 -6.78
CA MET A 398 -26.45 4.00 -5.71
C MET A 398 -26.74 5.02 -4.61
N GLU A 399 -26.14 6.21 -4.66
CA GLU A 399 -26.53 7.34 -3.78
C GLU A 399 -27.80 7.98 -4.32
N LEU A 400 -28.81 8.06 -3.47
CA LEU A 400 -30.09 8.65 -3.82
C LEU A 400 -30.11 10.13 -3.41
N ASP A 401 -30.61 11.00 -4.28
CA ASP A 401 -30.72 12.43 -4.00
C ASP A 401 -31.55 12.67 -2.71
N SER A 402 -31.04 13.52 -1.84
CA SER A 402 -31.57 13.83 -0.50
C SER A 402 -32.99 14.39 -0.47
N LYS A 403 -33.60 14.64 -1.62
CA LYS A 403 -34.97 15.14 -1.75
C LYS A 403 -36.06 14.07 -1.68
N LYS A 404 -35.67 12.78 -1.65
CA LYS A 404 -36.62 11.67 -1.57
C LYS A 404 -36.69 11.13 -0.16
N VAL A 405 -37.87 11.15 0.46
CA VAL A 405 -38.06 10.48 1.75
C VAL A 405 -38.02 8.98 1.51
N LEU A 406 -36.82 8.43 1.62
CA LEU A 406 -36.63 6.98 1.63
C LEU A 406 -37.16 6.41 2.95
N PRO A 407 -37.76 5.22 2.96
CA PRO A 407 -38.00 4.50 4.21
C PRO A 407 -36.65 4.30 4.92
N ARG A 408 -36.53 4.87 6.12
CA ARG A 408 -35.32 4.75 6.95
C ARG A 408 -35.15 3.34 7.44
N GLY A 409 -33.92 2.85 7.45
CA GLY A 409 -33.55 1.62 8.07
C GLY A 409 -32.98 1.83 9.48
N ALA A 410 -33.19 0.88 10.39
CA ALA A 410 -32.54 0.83 11.69
C ALA A 410 -31.86 -0.52 11.86
N VAL A 411 -30.56 -0.52 12.16
CA VAL A 411 -29.81 -1.74 12.43
C VAL A 411 -29.18 -1.71 13.81
N VAL A 412 -29.29 -2.83 14.51
CA VAL A 412 -28.57 -3.07 15.77
C VAL A 412 -27.63 -4.24 15.58
N LEU A 413 -26.36 -4.03 15.87
CA LEU A 413 -25.35 -5.08 15.94
C LEU A 413 -25.21 -5.55 17.39
N VAL A 414 -25.30 -6.86 17.61
CA VAL A 414 -25.00 -7.52 18.87
C VAL A 414 -23.65 -8.22 18.69
N MET A 415 -22.62 -7.72 19.39
CA MET A 415 -21.24 -8.12 19.19
C MET A 415 -20.73 -8.94 20.36
N HIS A 416 -20.40 -10.20 20.13
CA HIS A 416 -19.81 -11.12 21.10
C HIS A 416 -18.28 -11.10 21.00
N GLY A 417 -17.56 -11.36 22.10
CA GLY A 417 -16.13 -11.57 22.13
C GLY A 417 -15.76 -12.85 21.37
N MET A 418 -14.71 -12.80 20.57
CA MET A 418 -14.28 -13.95 19.78
C MET A 418 -12.94 -14.45 20.30
N GLU A 419 -12.88 -15.72 20.69
CA GLU A 419 -11.75 -16.32 21.38
C GLU A 419 -10.57 -16.73 20.46
N PHE A 420 -10.59 -16.37 19.18
CA PHE A 420 -9.49 -16.64 18.27
C PHE A 420 -8.56 -15.43 18.06
N ALA A 421 -7.34 -15.67 17.56
CA ALA A 421 -6.36 -14.64 17.34
C ALA A 421 -6.89 -13.52 16.39
N ASN A 422 -6.86 -12.27 16.84
CA ASN A 422 -7.42 -11.08 16.18
C ASN A 422 -8.96 -11.05 16.04
N GLY A 423 -9.72 -11.88 16.78
CA GLY A 423 -11.17 -11.93 16.68
C GLY A 423 -11.85 -10.58 16.92
N ASN A 424 -11.40 -9.83 17.92
CA ASN A 424 -11.90 -8.48 18.19
C ASN A 424 -11.58 -7.47 17.09
N GLN A 425 -10.48 -7.64 16.34
CA GLN A 425 -10.19 -6.80 15.18
C GLN A 425 -11.16 -7.11 14.05
N VAL A 426 -11.39 -8.38 13.78
CA VAL A 426 -12.37 -8.82 12.77
C VAL A 426 -13.76 -8.26 13.07
N ALA A 427 -14.20 -8.32 14.33
CA ALA A 427 -15.48 -7.75 14.75
C ALA A 427 -15.57 -6.23 14.54
N ARG A 428 -14.47 -5.49 14.81
CA ARG A 428 -14.38 -4.04 14.50
C ARG A 428 -14.52 -3.76 13.02
N ASP A 429 -13.78 -4.49 12.20
CA ASP A 429 -13.81 -4.32 10.73
C ASP A 429 -15.21 -4.60 10.18
N CYS A 430 -15.88 -5.57 10.75
CA CYS A 430 -17.27 -5.90 10.49
C CYS A 430 -18.21 -4.73 10.80
N ALA A 431 -18.17 -4.22 12.01
CA ALA A 431 -19.03 -3.11 12.43
C ALA A 431 -18.76 -1.82 11.63
N LEU A 432 -17.48 -1.57 11.26
CA LEU A 432 -17.10 -0.47 10.35
C LEU A 432 -17.67 -0.67 8.94
N GLY A 433 -17.66 -1.90 8.44
CA GLY A 433 -18.27 -2.25 7.15
C GLY A 433 -19.79 -1.96 7.13
N CYS A 434 -20.52 -2.33 8.19
CA CYS A 434 -21.92 -1.96 8.36
C CYS A 434 -22.13 -0.44 8.34
N LEU A 435 -21.33 0.28 9.13
CA LEU A 435 -21.40 1.74 9.18
C LEU A 435 -21.17 2.39 7.82
N GLN A 436 -20.22 1.87 7.03
CA GLN A 436 -19.93 2.40 5.70
C GLN A 436 -21.08 2.20 4.72
N ALA A 437 -21.78 1.09 4.83
CA ALA A 437 -22.89 0.76 3.94
C ALA A 437 -24.17 1.56 4.21
N LEU A 438 -24.41 2.03 5.43
CA LEU A 438 -25.61 2.78 5.82
C LEU A 438 -25.62 4.23 5.30
N GLY A 439 -26.79 4.78 5.03
CA GLY A 439 -27.01 6.18 4.70
C GLY A 439 -26.97 7.10 5.93
N PRO A 440 -26.88 8.44 5.73
CA PRO A 440 -26.84 9.39 6.85
C PRO A 440 -28.13 9.46 7.66
N ASP A 441 -29.27 9.11 7.07
CA ASP A 441 -30.59 9.11 7.73
C ASP A 441 -30.96 7.76 8.35
N ASP A 442 -30.19 6.68 8.06
CA ASP A 442 -30.37 5.40 8.70
C ASP A 442 -29.92 5.44 10.15
N GLU A 443 -30.43 4.54 10.97
CA GLU A 443 -30.08 4.43 12.38
C GLU A 443 -29.18 3.21 12.60
N MET A 444 -28.10 3.38 13.37
CA MET A 444 -27.21 2.29 13.76
C MET A 444 -26.98 2.30 15.26
N GLY A 445 -27.01 1.12 15.86
CA GLY A 445 -26.63 0.89 17.23
C GLY A 445 -25.71 -0.32 17.36
N VAL A 446 -24.83 -0.32 18.36
CA VAL A 446 -23.94 -1.44 18.66
C VAL A 446 -24.04 -1.77 20.15
N VAL A 447 -24.51 -2.99 20.45
CA VAL A 447 -24.56 -3.56 21.80
C VAL A 447 -23.42 -4.56 21.94
N LEU A 448 -22.72 -4.50 23.05
CA LEU A 448 -21.63 -5.42 23.37
C LEU A 448 -21.70 -5.84 24.85
N TRP A 449 -20.91 -6.85 25.18
CA TRP A 449 -20.67 -7.32 26.54
C TRP A 449 -19.21 -7.05 26.92
N ASP A 450 -19.00 -6.46 28.10
CA ASP A 450 -17.68 -6.28 28.73
C ASP A 450 -17.71 -6.54 30.25
N GLY A 451 -18.47 -7.56 30.64
CA GLY A 451 -18.85 -7.86 32.02
C GLY A 451 -20.27 -7.44 32.36
N THR A 452 -20.87 -6.55 31.56
CA THR A 452 -22.28 -6.15 31.59
C THR A 452 -22.74 -5.81 30.17
N GLU A 453 -24.09 -5.89 29.97
CA GLU A 453 -24.67 -5.47 28.68
C GLU A 453 -24.68 -3.96 28.55
N ARG A 454 -23.98 -3.43 27.56
CA ARG A 454 -23.96 -1.99 27.32
C ARG A 454 -24.02 -1.60 25.84
N TRP A 455 -24.49 -0.39 25.62
CA TRP A 455 -24.34 0.25 24.31
C TRP A 455 -22.92 0.78 24.12
N LEU A 456 -22.23 0.32 23.09
CA LEU A 456 -21.06 1.02 22.56
C LEU A 456 -21.51 2.25 21.77
N LEU A 457 -22.52 2.07 20.92
CA LEU A 457 -23.16 3.09 20.13
C LEU A 457 -24.67 2.96 20.32
N PRO A 458 -25.36 3.91 21.00
CA PRO A 458 -26.82 3.92 21.08
C PRO A 458 -27.43 3.97 19.69
N LEU A 459 -28.65 3.44 19.52
CA LEU A 459 -29.35 3.48 18.25
C LEU A 459 -29.70 4.94 17.89
N LEU A 460 -28.92 5.54 17.03
CA LEU A 460 -29.03 6.92 16.59
C LEU A 460 -28.83 7.00 15.07
N LYS A 461 -29.24 8.12 14.46
CA LYS A 461 -28.94 8.39 13.05
C LYS A 461 -27.44 8.38 12.81
N VAL A 462 -27.03 7.73 11.73
CA VAL A 462 -25.63 7.58 11.34
C VAL A 462 -24.96 8.92 11.06
N GLY A 463 -25.65 9.85 10.38
CA GLY A 463 -25.16 11.19 10.09
C GLY A 463 -23.75 11.23 9.53
N ASP A 464 -22.88 12.01 10.18
CA ASP A 464 -21.43 12.02 9.87
C ASP A 464 -20.75 10.82 10.56
N LYS A 465 -20.42 9.83 9.79
CA LYS A 465 -19.86 8.53 10.21
C LYS A 465 -18.59 8.60 11.08
N ARG A 466 -17.97 9.78 11.22
CA ARG A 466 -16.69 9.95 11.92
C ARG A 466 -16.73 9.63 13.41
N GLU A 467 -17.79 10.02 14.08
CA GLU A 467 -17.95 9.78 15.52
C GLU A 467 -18.27 8.31 15.81
N ALA A 468 -19.25 7.75 15.10
CA ALA A 468 -19.57 6.33 15.17
C ALA A 468 -18.38 5.45 14.81
N GLY A 469 -17.61 5.82 13.76
CA GLY A 469 -16.41 5.10 13.34
C GLY A 469 -15.30 5.11 14.40
N ARG A 470 -15.09 6.22 15.13
CA ARG A 470 -14.15 6.27 16.25
C ARG A 470 -14.59 5.39 17.43
N ALA A 471 -15.86 5.40 17.74
CA ALA A 471 -16.41 4.54 18.81
C ALA A 471 -16.20 3.06 18.47
N ILE A 472 -16.52 2.65 17.23
CA ILE A 472 -16.35 1.27 16.77
C ILE A 472 -14.86 0.87 16.70
N ALA A 473 -13.97 1.76 16.26
CA ALA A 473 -12.53 1.49 16.23
C ALA A 473 -11.95 1.22 17.64
N GLY A 474 -12.54 1.81 18.68
CA GLY A 474 -12.19 1.57 20.09
C GLY A 474 -12.94 0.41 20.72
N MET A 475 -13.75 -0.36 19.97
CA MET A 475 -14.55 -1.46 20.47
C MET A 475 -13.67 -2.59 21.02
N ASN A 476 -13.99 -3.02 22.25
CA ASN A 476 -13.40 -4.20 22.87
C ASN A 476 -14.51 -4.95 23.61
N GLN A 477 -14.96 -6.05 23.03
CA GLN A 477 -16.02 -6.88 23.55
C GLN A 477 -15.44 -8.09 24.29
N GLY A 478 -16.14 -8.51 25.32
CA GLY A 478 -15.83 -9.71 26.10
C GLY A 478 -16.74 -10.88 25.73
N ASP A 479 -16.45 -11.99 26.34
CA ASP A 479 -17.21 -13.23 26.24
C ASP A 479 -18.60 -13.07 26.92
N MET A 480 -19.65 -13.31 26.14
CA MET A 480 -21.06 -13.06 26.49
C MET A 480 -21.73 -14.38 26.93
N PRO A 481 -22.28 -14.48 28.16
CA PRO A 481 -22.82 -15.75 28.64
C PRO A 481 -24.14 -16.16 27.96
N ALA A 482 -24.91 -15.20 27.43
CA ALA A 482 -26.20 -15.47 26.77
C ALA A 482 -26.59 -14.28 25.86
N PHE A 483 -27.30 -14.59 24.78
CA PHE A 483 -27.81 -13.59 23.84
C PHE A 483 -29.06 -12.84 24.38
N GLN A 484 -29.76 -13.35 25.39
CA GLN A 484 -31.03 -12.79 25.88
C GLN A 484 -30.94 -11.29 26.19
N GLY A 485 -30.04 -10.88 27.08
CA GLY A 485 -29.97 -9.50 27.55
C GLY A 485 -29.56 -8.51 26.45
N PRO A 486 -28.43 -8.74 25.72
CA PRO A 486 -28.04 -7.88 24.62
C PRO A 486 -29.07 -7.77 23.50
N MET A 487 -29.74 -8.87 23.13
CA MET A 487 -30.79 -8.85 22.12
C MET A 487 -32.05 -8.12 22.62
N GLU A 488 -32.44 -8.28 23.91
CA GLU A 488 -33.57 -7.56 24.52
C GLU A 488 -33.30 -6.05 24.54
N LYS A 489 -32.09 -5.64 24.88
CA LYS A 489 -31.67 -4.23 24.83
C LYS A 489 -31.72 -3.66 23.39
N GLY A 490 -31.29 -4.44 22.41
CA GLY A 490 -31.39 -4.08 20.98
C GLY A 490 -32.85 -4.01 20.52
N TYR A 491 -33.68 -4.97 20.93
CA TYR A 491 -35.12 -5.02 20.64
C TYR A 491 -35.87 -3.79 21.15
N GLU A 492 -35.64 -3.40 22.38
CA GLU A 492 -36.30 -2.21 22.96
C GLU A 492 -35.96 -0.92 22.17
N ALA A 493 -34.73 -0.78 21.70
CA ALA A 493 -34.33 0.36 20.90
C ALA A 493 -34.96 0.32 19.50
N LEU A 494 -34.94 -0.83 18.84
CA LEU A 494 -35.55 -1.01 17.52
C LEU A 494 -37.06 -0.83 17.56
N LYS A 495 -37.70 -1.27 18.64
CA LYS A 495 -39.16 -1.07 18.86
C LYS A 495 -39.51 0.42 18.91
N LYS A 496 -38.72 1.24 19.61
CA LYS A 496 -38.91 2.68 19.72
C LYS A 496 -38.53 3.47 18.45
N SER A 497 -37.72 2.89 17.57
CA SER A 497 -37.35 3.52 16.31
C SER A 497 -38.56 3.73 15.40
N THR A 498 -38.55 4.85 14.69
CA THR A 498 -39.56 5.18 13.66
C THR A 498 -39.16 4.69 12.27
N ALA A 499 -38.05 3.93 12.15
CA ALA A 499 -37.60 3.35 10.91
C ALA A 499 -38.59 2.30 10.38
N ASN A 500 -38.76 2.25 9.07
CA ASN A 500 -39.68 1.34 8.40
C ASN A 500 -39.15 -0.09 8.33
N LEU A 501 -37.82 -0.20 8.22
CA LEU A 501 -37.08 -1.45 8.18
C LEU A 501 -36.23 -1.55 9.45
N LYS A 502 -36.42 -2.61 10.19
CA LYS A 502 -35.76 -2.85 11.49
C LYS A 502 -35.06 -4.19 11.44
N HIS A 503 -33.75 -4.17 11.67
CA HIS A 503 -32.95 -5.36 11.56
C HIS A 503 -31.94 -5.49 12.69
N MET A 504 -31.70 -6.71 13.15
CA MET A 504 -30.67 -7.04 14.13
C MET A 504 -29.71 -8.04 13.52
N ILE A 505 -28.42 -7.83 13.74
CA ILE A 505 -27.37 -8.77 13.31
C ILE A 505 -26.59 -9.20 14.54
N VAL A 506 -26.54 -10.51 14.77
CA VAL A 506 -25.84 -11.12 15.91
C VAL A 506 -24.53 -11.75 15.40
N PHE A 507 -23.43 -11.35 16.00
CA PHE A 507 -22.08 -11.87 15.72
C PHE A 507 -21.58 -12.69 16.87
N SER A 508 -21.16 -13.93 16.61
CA SER A 508 -20.63 -14.82 17.63
C SER A 508 -19.86 -15.98 17.01
N ASP A 509 -19.07 -16.65 17.82
CA ASP A 509 -18.48 -17.96 17.57
C ASP A 509 -19.41 -19.12 18.02
N GLY A 510 -20.62 -18.79 18.55
CA GLY A 510 -21.75 -19.73 18.72
C GLY A 510 -21.95 -20.29 20.12
N ASP A 511 -21.13 -19.91 21.11
CA ASP A 511 -21.18 -20.44 22.47
C ASP A 511 -22.16 -19.78 23.45
N PRO A 512 -22.66 -18.50 23.27
CA PRO A 512 -23.62 -17.93 24.17
C PRO A 512 -24.94 -18.68 24.20
N GLY A 513 -25.59 -18.70 25.38
CA GLY A 513 -26.91 -19.30 25.54
C GLY A 513 -27.98 -18.61 24.67
N PRO A 514 -28.94 -19.39 24.11
CA PRO A 514 -29.96 -18.87 23.20
C PRO A 514 -30.91 -17.87 23.87
N PRO A 515 -31.50 -16.93 23.10
CA PRO A 515 -32.59 -16.07 23.62
C PRO A 515 -33.86 -16.86 23.80
N SER A 516 -34.79 -16.29 24.59
CA SER A 516 -36.12 -16.92 24.79
C SER A 516 -36.96 -16.87 23.50
N THR A 517 -37.72 -17.92 23.25
CA THR A 517 -38.66 -17.98 22.13
C THR A 517 -39.69 -16.83 22.18
N ALA A 518 -40.04 -16.35 23.38
CA ALA A 518 -40.94 -15.23 23.58
C ALA A 518 -40.37 -13.93 23.03
N LEU A 519 -39.05 -13.64 23.26
CA LEU A 519 -38.37 -12.49 22.71
C LEU A 519 -38.34 -12.54 21.18
N MET A 520 -38.01 -13.71 20.62
CA MET A 520 -37.95 -13.89 19.17
C MET A 520 -39.32 -13.67 18.51
N GLN A 521 -40.40 -14.18 19.12
CA GLN A 521 -41.77 -13.96 18.63
C GLN A 521 -42.19 -12.49 18.72
N GLN A 522 -41.81 -11.78 19.78
CA GLN A 522 -42.08 -10.35 19.92
C GLN A 522 -41.33 -9.53 18.85
N MET A 523 -40.06 -9.85 18.57
CA MET A 523 -39.30 -9.19 17.54
C MET A 523 -39.96 -9.35 16.16
N VAL A 524 -40.36 -10.57 15.81
CA VAL A 524 -41.06 -10.85 14.54
C VAL A 524 -42.42 -10.16 14.47
N SER A 525 -43.18 -10.11 15.56
CA SER A 525 -44.48 -9.41 15.62
C SER A 525 -44.34 -7.91 15.40
N ASP A 526 -43.26 -7.32 15.91
CA ASP A 526 -42.88 -5.90 15.71
C ASP A 526 -42.10 -5.65 14.39
N ARG A 527 -42.11 -6.64 13.48
CA ARG A 527 -41.43 -6.60 12.15
C ARG A 527 -39.92 -6.35 12.23
N ILE A 528 -39.29 -6.86 13.27
CA ILE A 528 -37.83 -6.84 13.42
C ILE A 528 -37.28 -8.18 12.93
N THR A 529 -36.38 -8.18 11.95
CA THR A 529 -35.71 -9.38 11.45
C THR A 529 -34.36 -9.55 12.13
N VAL A 530 -33.95 -10.82 12.35
CA VAL A 530 -32.69 -11.13 13.04
C VAL A 530 -31.84 -12.06 12.17
N SER A 531 -30.67 -11.60 11.73
CA SER A 531 -29.65 -12.43 11.05
C SER A 531 -28.50 -12.75 11.99
N THR A 532 -27.86 -13.90 11.77
CA THR A 532 -26.75 -14.36 12.59
C THR A 532 -25.53 -14.66 11.74
N VAL A 533 -24.35 -14.33 12.25
CA VAL A 533 -23.05 -14.56 11.62
C VAL A 533 -22.19 -15.35 12.60
N LEU A 534 -21.95 -16.61 12.27
CA LEU A 534 -21.07 -17.52 13.01
C LEU A 534 -19.66 -17.41 12.42
N ILE A 535 -18.67 -17.15 13.26
CA ILE A 535 -17.29 -16.98 12.84
C ILE A 535 -16.40 -17.94 13.63
N ALA A 536 -15.70 -18.84 12.94
CA ALA A 536 -14.73 -19.79 13.53
C ALA A 536 -15.24 -20.52 14.79
N GLY A 537 -16.52 -20.93 14.78
CA GLY A 537 -17.22 -21.40 15.96
C GLY A 537 -16.58 -22.62 16.62
N HIS A 538 -16.42 -22.57 17.93
CA HIS A 538 -16.04 -23.68 18.80
C HIS A 538 -17.25 -24.57 19.11
N SER A 539 -18.44 -24.01 19.08
CA SER A 539 -19.73 -24.66 19.29
C SER A 539 -20.43 -24.94 17.96
N GLY A 540 -21.38 -25.86 17.94
CA GLY A 540 -22.16 -26.15 16.74
C GLY A 540 -22.99 -24.94 16.27
N PRO A 541 -23.42 -24.89 15.01
CA PRO A 541 -24.16 -23.77 14.45
C PRO A 541 -25.62 -23.67 14.94
N ASP A 542 -26.13 -24.65 15.68
CA ASP A 542 -27.54 -24.86 15.95
C ASP A 542 -28.23 -23.67 16.62
N THR A 543 -27.59 -23.04 17.60
CA THR A 543 -28.10 -21.83 18.27
C THR A 543 -28.25 -20.67 17.30
N MET A 544 -27.21 -20.41 16.48
CA MET A 544 -27.18 -19.30 15.52
C MET A 544 -28.17 -19.53 14.37
N VAL A 545 -28.30 -20.77 13.89
CA VAL A 545 -29.32 -21.16 12.89
C VAL A 545 -30.71 -20.94 13.46
N SER A 546 -31.00 -21.43 14.68
CA SER A 546 -32.29 -21.28 15.33
C SER A 546 -32.70 -19.82 15.52
N ILE A 547 -31.75 -18.94 15.92
CA ILE A 547 -32.02 -17.50 16.08
C ILE A 547 -32.38 -16.88 14.71
N ALA A 548 -31.65 -17.19 13.67
CA ALA A 548 -31.90 -16.64 12.33
C ALA A 548 -33.24 -17.11 11.75
N GLU A 549 -33.59 -18.40 11.90
CA GLU A 549 -34.84 -18.97 11.44
C GLU A 549 -36.03 -18.37 12.18
N GLN A 550 -36.00 -18.36 13.54
CA GLN A 550 -37.04 -17.76 14.36
C GLN A 550 -37.19 -16.25 14.09
N GLY A 551 -36.05 -15.55 13.86
CA GLY A 551 -36.03 -14.14 13.58
C GLY A 551 -36.33 -13.78 12.12
N LYS A 552 -36.70 -14.74 11.26
CA LYS A 552 -36.94 -14.54 9.81
C LYS A 552 -35.80 -13.83 9.09
N GLY A 553 -34.58 -14.03 9.56
CA GLY A 553 -33.35 -13.52 8.94
C GLY A 553 -32.54 -14.59 8.22
N ARG A 554 -31.23 -14.43 8.15
CA ARG A 554 -30.32 -15.35 7.48
C ARG A 554 -29.20 -15.78 8.42
N PHE A 555 -28.79 -17.03 8.25
CA PHE A 555 -27.59 -17.55 8.91
C PHE A 555 -26.41 -17.57 7.96
N TYR A 556 -25.24 -17.13 8.44
CA TYR A 556 -23.98 -17.17 7.74
C TYR A 556 -22.96 -17.93 8.57
N ASN A 557 -22.34 -18.95 7.97
CA ASN A 557 -21.19 -19.65 8.54
C ASN A 557 -19.92 -19.17 7.83
N VAL A 558 -19.06 -18.46 8.56
CA VAL A 558 -17.88 -17.79 8.02
C VAL A 558 -16.62 -18.52 8.43
N THR A 559 -16.00 -19.19 7.50
CA THR A 559 -14.73 -19.91 7.70
C THR A 559 -13.50 -19.06 7.46
N SER A 560 -13.63 -17.89 6.81
CA SER A 560 -12.55 -16.94 6.52
C SER A 560 -13.02 -15.51 6.71
N SER A 561 -12.26 -14.71 7.45
CA SER A 561 -12.53 -13.29 7.67
C SER A 561 -12.63 -12.46 6.39
N ALA A 562 -12.02 -12.91 5.28
CA ALA A 562 -12.12 -12.28 3.97
C ALA A 562 -13.57 -12.27 3.40
N MET A 563 -14.44 -13.17 3.83
CA MET A 563 -15.84 -13.24 3.41
C MET A 563 -16.75 -12.20 4.13
N LEU A 564 -16.30 -11.67 5.25
CA LEU A 564 -17.12 -10.83 6.10
C LEU A 564 -17.59 -9.53 5.44
N PRO A 565 -16.75 -8.76 4.71
CA PRO A 565 -17.21 -7.55 4.04
C PRO A 565 -18.38 -7.81 3.07
N GLN A 566 -18.39 -8.96 2.40
CA GLN A 566 -19.45 -9.34 1.46
C GLN A 566 -20.77 -9.68 2.17
N ILE A 567 -20.69 -10.36 3.33
CA ILE A 567 -21.85 -10.68 4.15
C ILE A 567 -22.50 -9.40 4.67
N PHE A 568 -21.68 -8.42 5.06
CA PHE A 568 -22.19 -7.13 5.55
C PHE A 568 -22.89 -6.34 4.47
N ILE A 569 -22.31 -6.28 3.28
CA ILE A 569 -22.94 -5.66 2.11
C ILE A 569 -24.29 -6.34 1.86
N LYS A 570 -24.35 -7.66 1.97
CA LYS A 570 -25.57 -8.46 1.75
C LYS A 570 -26.63 -8.25 2.81
N GLU A 571 -26.25 -8.16 4.10
CA GLU A 571 -27.19 -7.88 5.20
C GLU A 571 -27.65 -6.41 5.24
N THR A 572 -26.74 -5.48 4.94
CA THR A 572 -27.11 -4.07 4.83
C THR A 572 -27.99 -3.81 3.61
N ALA A 573 -27.85 -4.59 2.54
CA ALA A 573 -28.75 -4.54 1.39
C ALA A 573 -30.19 -4.90 1.74
N VAL A 574 -30.44 -5.64 2.83
CA VAL A 574 -31.81 -5.87 3.35
C VAL A 574 -32.47 -4.55 3.79
N ILE A 575 -31.67 -3.64 4.36
CA ILE A 575 -32.12 -2.30 4.74
C ILE A 575 -32.26 -1.41 3.50
N LEU A 576 -31.38 -1.61 2.50
CA LEU A 576 -31.39 -0.92 1.21
C LEU A 576 -32.47 -1.45 0.25
N LYS A 577 -33.22 -2.53 0.56
CA LYS A 577 -34.44 -2.89 -0.19
C LYS A 577 -35.48 -1.78 -0.22
N SER A 578 -35.32 -0.75 0.58
CA SER A 578 -36.05 0.52 0.47
C SER A 578 -35.85 1.25 -0.88
N ALA A 579 -34.80 0.89 -1.64
CA ALA A 579 -34.59 1.41 -2.99
C ALA A 579 -35.47 0.72 -4.07
N ILE A 580 -36.19 -0.36 -3.74
CA ILE A 580 -37.06 -1.06 -4.67
C ILE A 580 -38.47 -0.45 -4.59
N TYR A 581 -38.97 -0.03 -5.76
CA TYR A 581 -40.35 0.40 -5.93
C TYR A 581 -41.10 -0.65 -6.72
N GLU A 582 -42.11 -1.32 -6.12
CA GLU A 582 -42.98 -2.31 -6.76
C GLU A 582 -44.37 -1.73 -6.91
N GLU A 583 -44.54 -0.83 -7.90
CA GLU A 583 -45.81 -0.20 -8.28
C GLU A 583 -45.87 -0.19 -9.81
N PRO A 584 -47.06 -0.46 -10.42
CA PRO A 584 -47.22 -0.34 -11.87
C PRO A 584 -46.96 1.10 -12.33
N PHE A 585 -46.09 1.28 -13.31
CA PHE A 585 -45.80 2.60 -13.88
C PHE A 585 -45.56 2.49 -15.39
N LYS A 586 -45.82 3.57 -16.10
CA LYS A 586 -45.50 3.72 -17.52
C LYS A 586 -44.16 4.43 -17.66
N PRO A 587 -43.18 3.90 -18.40
CA PRO A 587 -41.93 4.56 -18.71
C PRO A 587 -42.14 5.89 -19.43
N GLN A 588 -41.35 6.90 -19.06
CA GLN A 588 -41.39 8.22 -19.67
C GLN A 588 -40.17 8.42 -20.58
N LEU A 589 -40.40 8.64 -21.87
CA LEU A 589 -39.37 9.01 -22.82
C LEU A 589 -39.08 10.52 -22.67
N ARG A 590 -37.84 10.88 -22.33
CA ARG A 590 -37.40 12.29 -22.19
C ARG A 590 -36.44 12.75 -23.28
N SER A 591 -35.64 11.85 -23.82
CA SER A 591 -34.71 12.17 -24.91
C SER A 591 -34.67 11.07 -25.95
N SER A 592 -34.42 11.43 -27.21
CA SER A 592 -34.16 10.44 -28.22
C SER A 592 -32.72 9.92 -28.11
N SER A 593 -32.52 8.62 -28.24
CA SER A 593 -31.20 7.99 -28.19
C SER A 593 -31.08 6.88 -29.22
N GLU A 594 -29.85 6.59 -29.64
CA GLU A 594 -29.59 5.45 -30.55
C GLU A 594 -30.08 4.13 -29.97
N VAL A 595 -30.02 4.00 -28.63
CA VAL A 595 -30.37 2.76 -27.89
C VAL A 595 -31.85 2.39 -27.99
N ILE A 596 -32.70 3.36 -28.30
CA ILE A 596 -34.17 3.17 -28.40
C ILE A 596 -34.75 3.77 -29.69
N ARG A 597 -33.94 3.84 -30.75
CA ARG A 597 -34.36 4.43 -32.03
C ARG A 597 -35.62 3.76 -32.59
N GLY A 598 -36.61 4.58 -32.97
CA GLY A 598 -37.85 4.10 -33.58
C GLY A 598 -38.86 3.50 -32.61
N ILE A 599 -38.70 3.70 -31.30
CA ILE A 599 -39.70 3.34 -30.30
C ILE A 599 -40.29 4.63 -29.72
N GLY A 600 -41.57 4.86 -29.93
CA GLY A 600 -42.30 6.07 -29.51
C GLY A 600 -42.65 6.08 -28.01
N ALA A 601 -42.93 7.26 -27.46
CA ALA A 601 -43.21 7.39 -26.02
C ALA A 601 -44.46 6.61 -25.57
N GLU A 602 -45.47 6.50 -26.44
CA GLU A 602 -46.73 5.84 -26.13
C GLU A 602 -46.66 4.30 -26.28
N GLU A 603 -45.60 3.76 -26.88
CA GLU A 603 -45.48 2.33 -27.19
C GLU A 603 -44.98 1.48 -26.00
N TYR A 604 -44.43 2.12 -24.94
CA TYR A 604 -43.90 1.38 -23.80
C TYR A 604 -45.03 0.82 -22.91
N PRO A 605 -45.09 -0.50 -22.69
CA PRO A 605 -46.00 -1.08 -21.69
C PRO A 605 -45.60 -0.70 -20.25
N ASN A 606 -46.53 -0.89 -19.33
CA ASN A 606 -46.23 -0.69 -17.90
C ASN A 606 -45.18 -1.68 -17.39
N LEU A 607 -44.32 -1.20 -16.49
CA LEU A 607 -43.47 -2.03 -15.67
C LEU A 607 -44.04 -2.08 -14.25
N LEU A 608 -43.75 -3.19 -13.52
CA LEU A 608 -44.31 -3.45 -12.19
C LEU A 608 -43.34 -3.10 -11.06
N GLY A 609 -42.11 -2.75 -11.38
CA GLY A 609 -41.11 -2.36 -10.39
C GLY A 609 -39.80 -1.92 -11.01
N TYR A 610 -38.97 -1.25 -10.17
CA TYR A 610 -37.63 -0.82 -10.53
C TYR A 610 -36.80 -0.58 -9.27
N VAL A 611 -35.49 -0.48 -9.43
CA VAL A 611 -34.57 -0.07 -8.36
C VAL A 611 -34.21 1.40 -8.55
N ALA A 612 -34.47 2.24 -7.53
CA ALA A 612 -34.12 3.65 -7.57
C ALA A 612 -32.60 3.84 -7.58
N THR A 613 -32.15 4.73 -8.45
CA THR A 613 -30.76 5.13 -8.61
C THR A 613 -30.68 6.59 -9.00
N THR A 614 -29.50 7.18 -8.95
CA THR A 614 -29.26 8.57 -9.39
C THR A 614 -28.41 8.59 -10.66
N VAL A 615 -28.71 9.45 -11.61
CA VAL A 615 -27.96 9.60 -12.87
C VAL A 615 -26.59 10.21 -12.55
N LYS A 616 -25.52 9.63 -13.07
CA LYS A 616 -24.19 10.22 -13.01
C LYS A 616 -24.02 11.37 -14.02
N PRO A 617 -23.17 12.36 -13.72
CA PRO A 617 -22.82 13.39 -14.70
C PRO A 617 -22.30 12.78 -16.00
N ARG A 618 -22.72 13.30 -17.15
CA ARG A 618 -22.40 12.83 -18.52
C ARG A 618 -23.10 11.52 -18.95
N ALA A 619 -23.92 10.89 -18.12
CA ALA A 619 -24.72 9.75 -18.53
C ALA A 619 -25.96 10.25 -19.31
N GLU A 620 -26.23 9.60 -20.46
CA GLU A 620 -27.48 9.82 -21.20
C GLU A 620 -28.58 8.95 -20.63
N THR A 621 -29.73 9.52 -20.38
CA THR A 621 -30.85 8.81 -19.78
C THR A 621 -32.12 9.04 -20.62
N PRO A 622 -32.37 8.18 -21.60
CA PRO A 622 -33.54 8.34 -22.48
C PRO A 622 -34.85 8.00 -21.79
N LEU A 623 -34.90 7.02 -20.88
CA LEU A 623 -36.12 6.60 -20.19
C LEU A 623 -36.04 6.89 -18.69
N PHE A 624 -37.11 7.45 -18.16
CA PHE A 624 -37.31 7.77 -16.74
C PHE A 624 -38.58 7.11 -16.19
N THR A 625 -38.63 6.96 -14.88
CA THR A 625 -39.85 6.63 -14.15
C THR A 625 -40.67 7.91 -13.91
N PRO A 626 -41.98 7.84 -13.62
CA PRO A 626 -42.77 8.99 -13.23
C PRO A 626 -42.25 9.75 -11.98
N LYS A 627 -41.48 9.06 -11.13
CA LYS A 627 -40.86 9.65 -9.95
C LYS A 627 -39.55 10.39 -10.27
N GLY A 628 -39.11 10.36 -11.54
CA GLY A 628 -37.91 11.02 -12.03
C GLY A 628 -36.62 10.24 -11.82
N ASP A 629 -36.71 8.95 -11.51
CA ASP A 629 -35.56 8.06 -11.45
C ASP A 629 -35.17 7.55 -12.84
N PRO A 630 -33.88 7.29 -13.12
CA PRO A 630 -33.48 6.74 -14.41
C PRO A 630 -34.00 5.30 -14.54
N LEU A 631 -34.66 5.00 -15.65
CA LEU A 631 -35.06 3.63 -15.99
C LEU A 631 -34.05 2.98 -16.94
N LEU A 632 -33.63 3.72 -17.97
CA LEU A 632 -32.57 3.34 -18.89
C LEU A 632 -31.55 4.47 -18.95
N ALA A 633 -30.33 4.17 -18.59
CA ALA A 633 -29.20 5.09 -18.66
C ALA A 633 -28.03 4.42 -19.36
N HIS A 634 -27.22 5.18 -20.08
CA HIS A 634 -26.04 4.67 -20.75
C HIS A 634 -24.95 5.74 -20.87
N TRP A 635 -23.70 5.30 -20.97
CA TRP A 635 -22.56 6.16 -21.20
C TRP A 635 -21.39 5.38 -21.79
N GLN A 636 -20.37 6.10 -22.22
CA GLN A 636 -19.07 5.53 -22.53
C GLN A 636 -18.20 5.56 -21.26
N TYR A 637 -17.62 4.42 -20.93
CA TYR A 637 -16.68 4.27 -19.81
C TYR A 637 -15.35 3.71 -20.32
N GLY A 638 -14.32 4.57 -20.35
CA GLY A 638 -13.06 4.21 -21.01
C GLY A 638 -13.24 3.93 -22.49
N LEU A 639 -12.78 2.79 -22.96
CA LEU A 639 -12.97 2.32 -24.33
C LEU A 639 -14.33 1.66 -24.57
N GLY A 640 -14.94 1.11 -23.52
CA GLY A 640 -16.20 0.40 -23.58
C GLY A 640 -17.41 1.27 -23.30
N ARG A 641 -18.55 0.60 -23.22
CA ARG A 641 -19.86 1.19 -23.02
C ARG A 641 -20.61 0.48 -21.92
N ALA A 642 -21.20 1.24 -21.04
CA ALA A 642 -22.01 0.68 -19.97
C ALA A 642 -23.45 1.17 -20.06
N VAL A 643 -24.38 0.23 -19.85
CA VAL A 643 -25.83 0.46 -19.85
C VAL A 643 -26.40 -0.01 -18.52
N ALA A 644 -27.28 0.77 -17.95
CA ALA A 644 -28.07 0.43 -16.77
C ALA A 644 -29.56 0.46 -17.12
N PHE A 645 -30.23 -0.66 -16.97
CA PHE A 645 -31.69 -0.76 -17.01
C PHE A 645 -32.17 -1.14 -15.60
N THR A 646 -32.81 -0.22 -14.90
CA THR A 646 -33.08 -0.36 -13.46
C THR A 646 -34.30 -1.21 -13.12
N SER A 647 -35.11 -1.62 -14.12
CA SER A 647 -36.11 -2.68 -13.99
C SER A 647 -35.54 -4.04 -14.44
N ASP A 648 -36.34 -5.09 -14.37
CA ASP A 648 -35.91 -6.41 -14.81
C ASP A 648 -36.30 -6.71 -16.28
N ALA A 649 -35.83 -7.82 -16.81
CA ALA A 649 -36.23 -8.37 -18.12
C ALA A 649 -37.05 -9.66 -17.94
N ARG A 650 -37.63 -9.91 -16.76
CA ARG A 650 -38.24 -11.15 -16.30
C ARG A 650 -39.73 -11.01 -16.04
N PRO A 651 -40.44 -12.14 -15.80
CA PRO A 651 -41.87 -12.08 -15.52
C PRO A 651 -42.27 -11.33 -14.25
N LYS A 652 -41.32 -11.00 -13.35
CA LYS A 652 -41.59 -10.32 -12.09
C LYS A 652 -42.03 -8.87 -12.33
N TRP A 653 -41.21 -8.05 -12.92
CA TRP A 653 -41.52 -6.61 -13.17
C TRP A 653 -41.81 -6.31 -14.64
N ALA A 654 -41.17 -7.03 -15.57
CA ALA A 654 -41.35 -6.83 -17.01
C ALA A 654 -42.37 -7.79 -17.63
N LYS A 655 -43.35 -8.32 -16.87
CA LYS A 655 -44.34 -9.28 -17.34
C LYS A 655 -45.06 -8.81 -18.61
N THR A 656 -45.45 -7.56 -18.66
CA THR A 656 -46.13 -6.97 -19.83
C THR A 656 -45.20 -6.75 -21.02
N TRP A 657 -43.91 -6.53 -20.74
CA TRP A 657 -42.86 -6.35 -21.75
C TRP A 657 -42.53 -7.63 -22.49
N LEU A 658 -42.57 -8.78 -21.84
CA LEU A 658 -42.29 -10.08 -22.45
C LEU A 658 -43.28 -10.39 -23.64
N GLY A 659 -44.51 -9.87 -23.59
CA GLY A 659 -45.47 -9.96 -24.68
C GLY A 659 -45.46 -8.77 -25.65
N TRP A 660 -44.58 -7.79 -25.44
CA TRP A 660 -44.56 -6.59 -26.28
C TRP A 660 -43.83 -6.86 -27.62
N GLU A 661 -44.46 -6.48 -28.72
CA GLU A 661 -43.92 -6.72 -30.06
C GLU A 661 -42.51 -6.16 -30.28
N ARG A 662 -42.22 -5.04 -29.64
CA ARG A 662 -40.88 -4.37 -29.74
C ARG A 662 -39.88 -4.82 -28.70
N TYR A 663 -40.19 -5.80 -27.88
CA TYR A 663 -39.26 -6.32 -26.86
C TYR A 663 -37.92 -6.75 -27.45
N LYS A 664 -37.97 -7.49 -28.59
CA LYS A 664 -36.77 -7.92 -29.31
C LYS A 664 -35.97 -6.75 -29.86
N GLN A 665 -36.67 -5.77 -30.45
CA GLN A 665 -36.04 -4.55 -30.98
C GLN A 665 -35.33 -3.79 -29.88
N PHE A 666 -35.97 -3.58 -28.74
CA PHE A 666 -35.43 -2.85 -27.59
C PHE A 666 -34.12 -3.48 -27.08
N TRP A 667 -34.13 -4.77 -26.77
CA TRP A 667 -32.95 -5.46 -26.27
C TRP A 667 -31.85 -5.63 -27.33
N SER A 668 -32.22 -5.85 -28.59
CA SER A 668 -31.24 -5.92 -29.67
C SER A 668 -30.51 -4.59 -29.89
N GLN A 669 -31.20 -3.46 -29.79
CA GLN A 669 -30.60 -2.13 -29.92
C GLN A 669 -29.66 -1.84 -28.74
N ILE A 670 -30.04 -2.19 -27.51
CA ILE A 670 -29.18 -2.08 -26.33
C ILE A 670 -27.91 -2.90 -26.54
N ALA A 671 -28.04 -4.17 -26.93
CA ALA A 671 -26.91 -5.04 -27.20
C ALA A 671 -26.01 -4.49 -28.31
N GLN A 672 -26.56 -4.15 -29.47
CA GLN A 672 -25.80 -3.61 -30.60
C GLN A 672 -25.07 -2.30 -30.22
N TRP A 673 -25.70 -1.43 -29.43
CA TRP A 673 -25.06 -0.20 -28.96
C TRP A 673 -23.93 -0.52 -28.01
N SER A 674 -24.08 -1.52 -27.14
CA SER A 674 -23.07 -1.90 -26.14
C SER A 674 -21.88 -2.65 -26.72
N LEU A 675 -21.98 -3.27 -27.90
CA LEU A 675 -20.89 -4.02 -28.51
C LEU A 675 -19.64 -3.16 -28.67
N ARG A 676 -18.50 -3.82 -28.64
CA ARG A 676 -17.20 -3.22 -28.93
C ARG A 676 -17.21 -2.57 -30.33
N ARG A 677 -16.96 -1.26 -30.42
CA ARG A 677 -16.97 -0.50 -31.67
C ARG A 677 -15.64 -0.42 -32.38
N LEU A 678 -14.55 -0.68 -31.67
CA LEU A 678 -13.22 -0.54 -32.23
C LEU A 678 -12.94 -1.67 -33.20
N GLU A 679 -12.78 -1.34 -34.48
CA GLU A 679 -12.35 -2.29 -35.51
C GLU A 679 -10.94 -2.78 -35.11
N ASN A 680 -10.70 -4.08 -35.27
CA ASN A 680 -9.37 -4.63 -35.07
C ASN A 680 -8.42 -4.03 -36.11
N SER A 681 -7.43 -3.27 -35.65
CA SER A 681 -6.35 -2.80 -36.50
C SER A 681 -5.53 -4.01 -36.99
N ASP A 682 -5.30 -4.10 -38.27
CA ASP A 682 -4.54 -5.22 -38.87
C ASP A 682 -3.04 -4.92 -38.80
N PHE A 683 -2.53 -4.73 -37.56
CA PHE A 683 -1.10 -4.65 -37.30
C PHE A 683 -0.49 -6.02 -37.06
N SER A 684 0.72 -6.25 -37.52
CA SER A 684 1.54 -7.38 -37.10
C SER A 684 2.18 -6.97 -35.75
N THR A 685 1.69 -7.51 -34.65
CA THR A 685 2.16 -7.15 -33.33
C THR A 685 2.81 -8.36 -32.66
N GLU A 686 4.04 -8.19 -32.22
CA GLU A 686 4.81 -9.16 -31.46
C GLU A 686 5.18 -8.56 -30.08
N VAL A 687 5.11 -9.37 -29.04
CA VAL A 687 5.53 -8.97 -27.71
C VAL A 687 6.54 -9.98 -27.19
N ASN A 688 7.78 -9.53 -27.02
CA ASN A 688 8.88 -10.34 -26.47
C ASN A 688 9.20 -9.88 -25.06
N VAL A 689 9.44 -10.84 -24.17
CA VAL A 689 9.83 -10.57 -22.79
C VAL A 689 11.24 -11.09 -22.54
N GLU A 690 12.15 -10.19 -22.17
CA GLU A 690 13.54 -10.50 -21.87
C GLU A 690 14.01 -9.67 -20.66
N ASN A 691 14.70 -10.30 -19.73
CA ASN A 691 15.31 -9.64 -18.56
C ASN A 691 14.36 -8.69 -17.78
N GLY A 692 13.10 -9.10 -17.61
CA GLY A 692 12.11 -8.32 -16.89
C GLY A 692 11.55 -7.11 -17.62
N ILE A 693 11.83 -7.00 -18.92
CA ILE A 693 11.31 -5.96 -19.82
C ILE A 693 10.54 -6.62 -20.95
N GLY A 694 9.29 -6.23 -21.12
CA GLY A 694 8.49 -6.55 -22.29
C GLY A 694 8.73 -5.53 -23.39
N THR A 695 9.05 -5.97 -24.60
CA THR A 695 9.18 -5.11 -25.79
C THR A 695 8.02 -5.42 -26.73
N ILE A 696 7.22 -4.41 -27.01
CA ILE A 696 6.13 -4.46 -27.98
C ILE A 696 6.69 -3.97 -29.31
N SER A 697 6.65 -4.79 -30.35
CA SER A 697 7.04 -4.44 -31.72
C SER A 697 5.82 -4.53 -32.62
N VAL A 698 5.54 -3.45 -33.34
CA VAL A 698 4.39 -3.36 -34.25
C VAL A 698 4.88 -3.03 -35.66
N GLU A 699 4.46 -3.86 -36.60
CA GLU A 699 4.67 -3.58 -38.01
C GLU A 699 3.33 -3.18 -38.62
N ALA A 700 3.27 -1.96 -39.15
CA ALA A 700 2.07 -1.36 -39.74
C ALA A 700 2.19 -1.26 -41.24
N LEU A 701 1.38 -2.06 -41.98
CA LEU A 701 1.29 -2.07 -43.43
C LEU A 701 -0.13 -1.68 -43.83
N ASP A 702 -0.28 -1.12 -45.05
CA ASP A 702 -1.58 -0.95 -45.68
C ASP A 702 -1.98 -2.22 -46.45
N GLU A 703 -3.20 -2.28 -46.99
CA GLU A 703 -3.68 -3.40 -47.80
C GLU A 703 -2.84 -3.70 -49.04
N ARG A 704 -1.99 -2.76 -49.47
CA ARG A 704 -1.09 -2.87 -50.61
C ARG A 704 0.33 -3.23 -50.22
N GLY A 705 0.59 -3.41 -48.92
CA GLY A 705 1.88 -3.74 -48.38
C GLY A 705 2.85 -2.53 -48.20
N ASN A 706 2.35 -1.29 -48.28
CA ASN A 706 3.18 -0.11 -48.02
C ASN A 706 3.21 0.20 -46.51
N TYR A 707 4.34 0.73 -46.07
CA TYR A 707 4.52 1.12 -44.69
C TYR A 707 3.65 2.31 -44.28
N ARG A 708 2.91 2.15 -43.17
CA ARG A 708 2.13 3.23 -42.56
C ARG A 708 2.99 3.93 -41.53
N ASN A 709 3.35 5.19 -41.83
CA ASN A 709 4.20 6.00 -40.94
C ASN A 709 3.41 7.05 -40.17
N PHE A 710 3.96 7.55 -39.07
CA PHE A 710 3.43 8.63 -38.25
C PHE A 710 2.07 8.30 -37.60
N LEU A 711 1.84 7.03 -37.29
CA LEU A 711 0.67 6.63 -36.52
C LEU A 711 0.87 6.99 -35.04
N ASP A 712 -0.19 7.48 -34.40
CA ASP A 712 -0.23 7.62 -32.94
C ASP A 712 -0.72 6.30 -32.36
N LEU A 713 0.22 5.48 -31.91
CA LEU A 713 -0.05 4.17 -31.30
C LEU A 713 0.17 4.25 -29.80
N GLN A 714 -0.87 3.94 -29.04
CA GLN A 714 -0.85 3.88 -27.59
C GLN A 714 -1.20 2.48 -27.12
N THR A 715 -0.63 2.08 -26.00
CA THR A 715 -0.82 0.74 -25.45
C THR A 715 -1.15 0.80 -24.00
N THR A 716 -2.16 0.04 -23.58
CA THR A 716 -2.42 -0.28 -22.18
C THR A 716 -2.00 -1.72 -21.95
N VAL A 717 -1.01 -1.92 -21.09
CA VAL A 717 -0.57 -3.24 -20.64
C VAL A 717 -1.17 -3.51 -19.27
N VAL A 718 -1.81 -4.65 -19.12
CA VAL A 718 -2.38 -5.10 -17.83
C VAL A 718 -1.61 -6.31 -17.34
N SER A 719 -1.06 -6.21 -16.13
CA SER A 719 -0.30 -7.27 -15.46
C SER A 719 -1.21 -8.39 -14.93
N PRO A 720 -0.66 -9.54 -14.53
CA PRO A 720 -1.42 -10.62 -13.90
C PRO A 720 -2.21 -10.20 -12.66
N LYS A 721 -1.70 -9.22 -11.88
CA LYS A 721 -2.39 -8.66 -10.70
C LYS A 721 -3.35 -7.52 -11.01
N GLY A 722 -3.50 -7.17 -12.30
CA GLY A 722 -4.39 -6.09 -12.75
C GLY A 722 -3.76 -4.69 -12.70
N GLU A 723 -2.45 -4.58 -12.44
CA GLU A 723 -1.74 -3.30 -12.56
C GLU A 723 -1.66 -2.86 -14.02
N ARG A 724 -1.74 -1.54 -14.25
CA ARG A 724 -1.78 -0.97 -15.59
C ARG A 724 -0.60 -0.10 -15.86
N VAL A 725 -0.02 -0.31 -17.03
CA VAL A 725 1.04 0.53 -17.56
C VAL A 725 0.61 1.05 -18.93
N ASN A 726 0.49 2.37 -19.06
CA ASN A 726 0.21 3.00 -20.33
C ASN A 726 1.52 3.42 -20.97
N VAL A 727 1.75 2.93 -22.21
CA VAL A 727 2.98 3.20 -22.95
C VAL A 727 2.61 3.68 -24.34
N ARG A 728 3.32 4.70 -24.83
CA ARG A 728 3.21 5.16 -26.21
C ARG A 728 4.29 4.49 -27.04
N LEU A 729 3.94 3.98 -28.22
CA LEU A 729 4.92 3.41 -29.14
C LEU A 729 5.63 4.53 -29.90
N GLU A 730 6.93 4.40 -30.01
CA GLU A 730 7.77 5.27 -30.80
C GLU A 730 8.12 4.60 -32.16
N GLN A 731 8.12 5.38 -33.23
CA GLN A 731 8.50 4.86 -34.53
C GLN A 731 10.02 4.64 -34.58
N SER A 732 10.47 3.39 -34.68
CA SER A 732 11.87 2.99 -34.76
C SER A 732 12.36 2.79 -36.19
N GLY A 733 11.44 2.67 -37.16
CA GLY A 733 11.73 2.49 -38.57
C GLY A 733 10.50 2.74 -39.47
N PRO A 734 10.63 2.64 -40.81
CA PRO A 734 9.49 2.75 -41.70
C PRO A 734 8.41 1.71 -41.36
N GLY A 735 7.22 2.18 -40.92
CA GLY A 735 6.13 1.30 -40.51
C GLY A 735 6.38 0.48 -39.26
N HIS A 736 7.53 0.66 -38.60
CA HIS A 736 7.92 -0.10 -37.43
C HIS A 736 7.86 0.76 -36.16
N TYR A 737 7.17 0.28 -35.13
CA TYR A 737 6.94 0.99 -33.88
C TYR A 737 7.30 0.10 -32.71
N GLU A 738 7.94 0.66 -31.69
CA GLU A 738 8.37 -0.07 -30.50
C GLU A 738 8.02 0.66 -29.21
N ALA A 739 7.76 -0.12 -28.17
CA ALA A 739 7.64 0.35 -26.80
C ALA A 739 8.14 -0.70 -25.81
N LYS A 740 8.58 -0.25 -24.63
CA LYS A 740 9.03 -1.12 -23.55
C LYS A 740 8.21 -0.92 -22.29
N PHE A 741 7.94 -2.00 -21.58
CA PHE A 741 7.23 -1.98 -20.31
C PHE A 741 7.84 -2.97 -19.31
N PRO A 742 7.75 -2.73 -18.00
CA PRO A 742 8.29 -3.63 -17.00
C PRO A 742 7.38 -4.88 -16.85
N THR A 743 8.00 -6.06 -16.80
CA THR A 743 7.32 -7.34 -16.55
C THR A 743 7.80 -7.93 -15.23
N LYS A 744 7.26 -7.43 -14.12
CA LYS A 744 7.69 -7.80 -12.76
C LYS A 744 7.09 -9.11 -12.26
N GLU A 745 5.94 -9.49 -12.75
CA GLU A 745 5.12 -10.59 -12.24
C GLU A 745 5.13 -11.78 -13.19
N VAL A 746 5.08 -12.97 -12.63
CA VAL A 746 4.88 -14.21 -13.40
C VAL A 746 3.40 -14.35 -13.74
N GLY A 747 3.09 -14.65 -14.99
CA GLY A 747 1.74 -14.84 -15.48
C GLY A 747 1.47 -14.18 -16.82
N ALA A 748 0.19 -14.09 -17.17
CA ALA A 748 -0.28 -13.54 -18.43
C ALA A 748 -0.35 -12.01 -18.40
N TYR A 749 0.25 -11.36 -19.36
CA TYR A 749 0.13 -9.93 -19.64
C TYR A 749 -0.76 -9.72 -20.86
N LEU A 750 -1.74 -8.86 -20.73
CA LEU A 750 -2.58 -8.46 -21.86
C LEU A 750 -2.20 -7.06 -22.33
N VAL A 751 -1.94 -6.95 -23.60
CA VAL A 751 -1.48 -5.74 -24.29
C VAL A 751 -2.58 -5.28 -25.22
N ASN A 752 -3.24 -4.18 -24.90
CA ASN A 752 -4.22 -3.55 -25.79
C ASN A 752 -3.55 -2.41 -26.55
N LEU A 753 -3.24 -2.65 -27.82
CA LEU A 753 -2.70 -1.67 -28.74
C LEU A 753 -3.85 -0.87 -29.37
N MET A 754 -3.77 0.45 -29.30
CA MET A 754 -4.76 1.38 -29.81
C MET A 754 -4.15 2.31 -30.85
N GLN A 755 -4.80 2.47 -32.00
CA GLN A 755 -4.52 3.52 -32.97
C GLN A 755 -5.35 4.75 -32.60
N MET A 756 -4.70 5.88 -32.36
CA MET A 756 -5.35 7.14 -32.01
C MET A 756 -5.39 8.08 -33.22
N GLU A 757 -6.53 8.72 -33.46
CA GLU A 757 -6.67 9.80 -34.44
C GLU A 757 -7.47 10.94 -33.79
N ASN A 758 -6.91 12.15 -33.81
CA ASN A 758 -7.54 13.33 -33.19
C ASN A 758 -7.99 13.11 -31.73
N GLY A 759 -7.19 12.32 -30.97
CA GLY A 759 -7.45 12.01 -29.57
C GLY A 759 -8.56 10.98 -29.35
N LYS A 760 -9.02 10.30 -30.39
CA LYS A 760 -10.00 9.19 -30.32
C LYS A 760 -9.37 7.90 -30.81
N ALA A 761 -9.66 6.81 -30.13
CA ALA A 761 -9.27 5.48 -30.60
C ALA A 761 -10.12 5.11 -31.83
N VAL A 762 -9.44 4.83 -32.94
CA VAL A 762 -10.08 4.42 -34.21
C VAL A 762 -9.91 2.94 -34.50
N GLY A 763 -8.94 2.29 -33.87
CA GLY A 763 -8.72 0.85 -33.94
C GLY A 763 -8.04 0.32 -32.70
N SER A 764 -8.26 -0.95 -32.38
CA SER A 764 -7.59 -1.63 -31.28
C SER A 764 -7.24 -3.07 -31.64
N GLN A 765 -6.20 -3.57 -31.01
CA GLN A 765 -5.78 -4.97 -31.13
C GLN A 765 -5.31 -5.45 -29.76
N VAL A 766 -5.86 -6.57 -29.30
CA VAL A 766 -5.41 -7.22 -28.07
C VAL A 766 -4.42 -8.34 -28.42
N VAL A 767 -3.29 -8.35 -27.75
CA VAL A 767 -2.24 -9.37 -27.86
C VAL A 767 -1.88 -9.84 -26.45
N GLY A 768 -1.75 -11.15 -26.26
CA GLY A 768 -1.29 -11.73 -25.00
C GLY A 768 0.19 -12.08 -25.08
N THR A 769 0.88 -11.90 -23.98
CA THR A 769 2.20 -12.47 -23.73
C THR A 769 2.25 -13.06 -22.33
N SER A 770 3.25 -13.85 -22.02
CA SER A 770 3.39 -14.43 -20.68
C SER A 770 4.85 -14.40 -20.19
N VAL A 771 5.00 -14.16 -18.90
CA VAL A 771 6.20 -14.53 -18.14
C VAL A 771 5.91 -15.90 -17.57
N ASN A 772 6.50 -16.94 -18.17
CA ASN A 772 6.09 -18.32 -17.90
C ASN A 772 6.52 -18.79 -16.49
N PHE A 773 7.69 -18.33 -16.05
CA PHE A 773 8.26 -18.63 -14.74
C PHE A 773 9.17 -17.48 -14.30
N SER A 774 9.49 -17.43 -13.02
CA SER A 774 10.45 -16.47 -12.49
C SER A 774 11.83 -16.66 -13.17
N PRO A 775 12.51 -15.57 -13.58
CA PRO A 775 13.88 -15.64 -14.08
C PRO A 775 14.86 -16.40 -13.16
N GLU A 776 14.51 -16.55 -11.88
CA GLU A 776 15.26 -17.33 -10.88
C GLU A 776 15.42 -18.80 -11.25
N TYR A 777 14.51 -19.32 -12.05
CA TYR A 777 14.54 -20.72 -12.53
C TYR A 777 15.13 -20.87 -13.95
N ALA A 778 15.63 -19.76 -14.53
CA ALA A 778 16.19 -19.80 -15.89
C ALA A 778 17.65 -20.27 -15.94
N ALA A 779 18.39 -20.12 -14.83
CA ALA A 779 19.81 -20.49 -14.74
C ALA A 779 19.98 -21.66 -13.77
N PRO A 780 20.40 -22.84 -14.27
CA PRO A 780 20.57 -24.03 -13.42
C PRO A 780 21.85 -23.98 -12.58
N GLU A 781 22.77 -23.07 -12.85
CA GLU A 781 24.07 -22.98 -12.20
C GLU A 781 24.33 -21.60 -11.59
N PRO A 782 25.05 -21.53 -10.44
CA PRO A 782 25.48 -20.27 -9.86
C PRO A 782 26.43 -19.49 -10.79
N ASN A 783 26.27 -18.19 -10.88
CA ASN A 783 27.10 -17.31 -11.69
C ASN A 783 28.39 -16.89 -10.96
N LEU A 784 29.28 -17.86 -10.77
CA LEU A 784 30.56 -17.65 -10.08
C LEU A 784 31.44 -16.58 -10.77
N ASN A 785 31.27 -16.39 -12.07
CA ASN A 785 32.02 -15.36 -12.82
C ASN A 785 31.61 -13.95 -12.43
N LEU A 786 30.31 -13.68 -12.30
CA LEU A 786 29.81 -12.40 -11.81
C LEU A 786 30.24 -12.15 -10.37
N LEU A 787 30.08 -13.15 -9.51
CA LEU A 787 30.47 -13.08 -8.09
C LEU A 787 31.96 -12.74 -7.93
N ARG A 788 32.85 -13.41 -8.67
CA ARG A 788 34.29 -13.10 -8.68
C ARG A 788 34.57 -11.68 -9.13
N ARG A 789 33.93 -11.21 -10.22
CA ARG A 789 34.08 -9.83 -10.71
C ARG A 789 33.60 -8.80 -9.70
N ILE A 790 32.49 -9.08 -8.99
CA ILE A 790 31.97 -8.23 -7.88
C ILE A 790 33.04 -8.10 -6.79
N ALA A 791 33.61 -9.22 -6.33
CA ALA A 791 34.65 -9.22 -5.30
C ALA A 791 35.90 -8.43 -5.74
N GLU A 792 36.45 -8.72 -6.93
CA GLU A 792 37.65 -8.06 -7.46
C GLU A 792 37.42 -6.55 -7.68
N SER A 793 36.31 -6.19 -8.32
CA SER A 793 35.95 -4.79 -8.56
C SER A 793 35.60 -4.03 -7.27
N GLY A 794 34.97 -4.68 -6.30
CA GLY A 794 34.68 -4.16 -4.98
C GLY A 794 35.89 -4.05 -4.06
N GLY A 795 37.06 -4.58 -4.49
CA GLY A 795 38.27 -4.62 -3.69
C GLY A 795 38.20 -5.52 -2.48
N GLY A 796 37.36 -6.51 -2.50
CA GLY A 796 37.23 -7.60 -1.58
C GLY A 796 37.74 -8.93 -2.15
N LYS A 797 37.24 -10.02 -1.65
CA LYS A 797 37.63 -11.39 -2.02
C LYS A 797 36.42 -12.34 -2.01
N VAL A 798 36.59 -13.47 -2.67
CA VAL A 798 35.65 -14.58 -2.53
C VAL A 798 36.01 -15.34 -1.27
N LEU A 799 35.05 -15.47 -0.34
CA LEU A 799 35.25 -16.12 0.95
C LEU A 799 34.96 -17.63 0.83
N ASP A 800 35.79 -18.42 1.48
CA ASP A 800 35.54 -19.84 1.68
C ASP A 800 35.00 -20.09 3.10
N PRO A 801 33.76 -20.61 3.23
CA PRO A 801 33.12 -20.83 4.53
C PRO A 801 33.80 -21.85 5.41
N GLU A 802 34.65 -22.74 4.80
CA GLU A 802 35.41 -23.77 5.51
C GLU A 802 36.75 -23.25 6.03
N ASN A 803 37.26 -22.14 5.51
CA ASN A 803 38.52 -21.54 5.90
C ASN A 803 38.38 -20.49 7.01
N PRO A 804 38.73 -20.81 8.29
CA PRO A 804 38.57 -19.83 9.41
C PRO A 804 39.40 -18.55 9.24
N ALA A 805 40.44 -18.57 8.41
CA ALA A 805 41.30 -17.42 8.14
C ALA A 805 40.63 -16.36 7.25
N GLU A 806 39.55 -16.72 6.59
CA GLU A 806 38.83 -15.85 5.64
C GLU A 806 37.61 -15.16 6.29
N ASN A 807 37.77 -14.70 7.51
CA ASN A 807 36.73 -13.95 8.21
C ASN A 807 36.59 -12.51 7.66
N PRO A 808 35.37 -12.01 7.37
CA PRO A 808 35.12 -10.64 6.93
C PRO A 808 35.52 -9.57 7.95
N PHE A 809 35.69 -9.90 9.22
CA PHE A 809 36.16 -8.99 10.27
C PHE A 809 37.68 -8.88 10.37
N THR A 810 38.46 -9.41 9.40
CA THR A 810 39.91 -9.20 9.35
C THR A 810 40.25 -7.77 8.98
N HIS A 811 41.01 -7.07 9.85
CA HIS A 811 41.47 -5.69 9.68
C HIS A 811 42.73 -5.65 8.79
N ASP A 812 42.55 -5.78 7.48
CA ASP A 812 43.62 -5.88 6.48
C ASP A 812 43.95 -4.57 5.76
N ARG A 813 43.28 -3.43 6.15
CA ARG A 813 43.40 -2.14 5.48
C ARG A 813 44.13 -1.06 6.28
N LYS A 814 44.48 0.01 5.56
CA LYS A 814 45.02 1.23 6.17
C LYS A 814 44.02 1.78 7.17
N LYS A 815 44.55 2.04 8.39
CA LYS A 815 43.74 2.55 9.52
C LYS A 815 43.02 3.83 9.12
N THR A 816 41.75 3.87 9.37
CA THR A 816 40.90 5.07 9.15
C THR A 816 41.00 6.00 10.35
N PHE A 817 41.07 7.28 10.10
CA PHE A 817 41.13 8.30 11.15
C PHE A 817 39.89 9.15 11.07
N GLN A 818 39.21 9.31 12.21
CA GLN A 818 38.09 10.23 12.35
C GLN A 818 38.60 11.54 12.91
N PRO A 819 38.41 12.66 12.21
CA PRO A 819 38.69 13.96 12.78
C PRO A 819 37.63 14.30 13.83
N VAL A 820 38.07 14.59 15.06
CA VAL A 820 37.23 15.06 16.15
C VAL A 820 37.49 16.54 16.33
N ASP A 821 36.47 17.35 16.21
CA ASP A 821 36.54 18.79 16.37
C ASP A 821 36.79 19.17 17.80
N LEU A 822 37.82 20.00 18.05
CA LEU A 822 38.16 20.50 19.38
C LEU A 822 37.66 21.91 19.63
N TRP A 823 37.04 22.58 18.65
CA TRP A 823 36.67 24.00 18.76
C TRP A 823 35.72 24.33 19.93
N GLU A 824 34.78 23.44 20.25
CA GLU A 824 33.88 23.64 21.37
C GLU A 824 34.62 23.67 22.73
N TRP A 825 35.55 22.73 22.92
CA TRP A 825 36.35 22.67 24.15
C TRP A 825 37.29 23.87 24.26
N LEU A 826 37.90 24.29 23.13
CA LEU A 826 38.77 25.44 23.07
C LEU A 826 38.01 26.73 23.41
N LEU A 827 36.78 26.87 22.87
CA LEU A 827 35.94 28.03 23.19
C LEU A 827 35.45 28.04 24.65
N LYS A 828 35.03 26.89 25.17
CA LYS A 828 34.61 26.74 26.59
C LYS A 828 35.77 27.16 27.52
N LEU A 829 36.99 26.69 27.22
CA LEU A 829 38.18 27.04 27.99
C LEU A 829 38.55 28.54 27.85
N ALA A 830 38.41 29.08 26.63
CA ALA A 830 38.66 30.50 26.37
C ALA A 830 37.70 31.41 27.17
N VAL A 831 36.39 31.05 27.25
CA VAL A 831 35.39 31.79 28.05
C VAL A 831 35.75 31.74 29.56
N ILE A 832 36.13 30.57 30.08
CA ILE A 832 36.54 30.43 31.49
C ILE A 832 37.75 31.29 31.75
N LEU A 833 38.78 31.25 30.93
CA LEU A 833 39.98 32.04 31.05
C LEU A 833 39.73 33.56 30.90
N PHE A 834 38.79 33.94 30.03
CA PHE A 834 38.39 35.34 29.88
C PHE A 834 37.73 35.87 31.14
N VAL A 835 36.85 35.10 31.79
CA VAL A 835 36.26 35.46 33.08
C VAL A 835 37.35 35.59 34.14
N LEU A 836 38.36 34.73 34.14
CA LEU A 836 39.49 34.74 35.03
C LEU A 836 40.39 35.98 34.77
N ASP A 837 40.64 36.41 33.53
CA ASP A 837 41.33 37.63 33.18
C ASP A 837 40.66 38.88 33.77
N VAL A 838 39.30 38.90 33.66
CA VAL A 838 38.49 39.99 34.24
C VAL A 838 38.61 39.96 35.77
N GLY A 839 38.58 38.79 36.40
CA GLY A 839 38.77 38.62 37.83
C GLY A 839 40.14 39.10 38.31
N VAL A 840 41.21 38.67 37.65
CA VAL A 840 42.60 39.08 37.94
C VAL A 840 42.80 40.62 37.91
N ARG A 841 42.08 41.29 37.05
CA ARG A 841 42.17 42.74 36.88
C ARG A 841 41.29 43.50 37.87
N ARG A 842 40.12 43.02 38.24
CA ARG A 842 39.12 43.78 39.03
C ARG A 842 39.06 43.45 40.51
N VAL A 843 39.42 42.20 40.88
CA VAL A 843 39.36 41.76 42.29
C VAL A 843 40.70 41.99 42.96
N GLN A 844 40.77 42.92 44.00
CA GLN A 844 41.89 43.02 44.84
C GLN A 844 41.71 42.07 46.02
N ILE A 845 42.50 40.97 46.00
CA ILE A 845 42.49 39.97 47.06
C ILE A 845 43.71 40.30 47.93
N GLU A 846 43.48 40.53 49.22
CA GLU A 846 44.57 40.75 50.24
C GLU A 846 45.35 39.48 50.49
N ARG A 847 46.59 39.58 50.93
CA ARG A 847 47.47 38.38 51.12
C ARG A 847 46.88 37.35 52.07
N GLU A 848 46.11 37.81 53.08
CA GLU A 848 45.43 36.91 54.04
C GLU A 848 44.31 36.06 53.41
N GLU A 849 43.62 36.57 52.37
CA GLU A 849 42.61 35.80 51.67
C GLU A 849 43.19 34.77 50.67
N TRP A 850 44.37 35.06 50.11
CA TRP A 850 45.10 34.09 49.32
C TRP A 850 45.57 32.88 50.16
N ASP A 851 46.01 33.11 51.39
CA ASP A 851 46.38 32.01 52.30
C ASP A 851 45.20 31.13 52.69
N LYS A 852 44.00 31.71 52.81
CA LYS A 852 42.75 30.94 53.05
C LYS A 852 42.34 30.15 51.84
N VAL A 853 42.45 30.72 50.65
CA VAL A 853 42.13 30.03 49.38
C VAL A 853 43.15 28.92 49.06
N LEU A 854 44.44 29.15 49.31
CA LEU A 854 45.48 28.14 49.16
C LEU A 854 45.32 27.00 50.17
N ALA A 855 44.93 27.33 51.42
CA ALA A 855 44.63 26.35 52.45
C ALA A 855 43.38 25.51 52.09
N ALA A 856 42.33 26.15 51.51
CA ALA A 856 41.12 25.45 50.94
C ALA A 856 41.47 24.59 49.71
N ALA A 857 42.26 25.11 48.75
CA ALA A 857 42.69 24.38 47.59
C ALA A 857 43.60 23.20 47.98
N ARG A 858 44.51 23.36 48.95
CA ARG A 858 45.32 22.26 49.55
C ARG A 858 44.45 21.20 50.21
N ARG A 859 43.31 21.59 50.85
CA ARG A 859 42.34 20.64 51.45
C ARG A 859 41.62 19.84 50.36
N VAL A 860 41.30 20.46 49.27
CA VAL A 860 40.61 19.76 48.13
C VAL A 860 41.57 18.89 47.33
N LEU A 861 42.81 19.34 47.08
CA LEU A 861 43.82 18.58 46.28
C LEU A 861 44.50 17.46 47.05
N LEU A 862 44.58 17.49 48.41
CA LEU A 862 45.28 16.52 49.23
C LEU A 862 44.36 15.54 49.95
N PHE A 863 43.20 15.25 49.46
CA PHE A 863 42.28 14.19 49.93
C PHE A 863 42.54 13.79 51.41
N GLY A 864 42.11 14.65 52.39
CA GLY A 864 41.66 14.13 53.69
C GLY A 864 42.69 13.53 54.62
N LYS A 865 43.99 13.86 54.63
CA LYS A 865 44.92 13.42 55.62
C LYS A 865 45.62 14.56 56.34
N VAL A 866 44.85 15.25 57.24
CA VAL A 866 45.46 16.09 58.35
C VAL A 866 44.57 15.92 59.61
N ARG A 867 45.13 15.34 60.66
CA ARG A 867 44.50 15.22 61.99
C ARG A 867 44.21 16.60 62.56
N PRO A 868 43.06 16.83 63.18
CA PRO A 868 42.72 18.14 63.79
C PRO A 868 43.48 18.33 65.10
N ARG A 869 44.11 19.52 65.28
CA ARG A 869 44.47 20.09 66.57
C ARG A 869 43.26 20.80 67.15
N THR A 870 42.82 20.35 68.29
CA THR A 870 41.77 20.93 69.11
C THR A 870 42.18 22.32 69.61
N SER A 871 41.30 23.34 69.40
CA SER A 871 41.35 24.61 70.07
C SER A 871 40.02 24.95 70.74
N GLU A 872 40.05 25.51 71.88
CA GLU A 872 38.91 25.86 72.81
C GLU A 872 37.77 26.71 72.21
N GLN A 873 37.79 27.00 70.92
CA GLN A 873 36.73 27.77 70.24
C GLN A 873 35.56 26.92 69.71
N GLU A 874 35.66 25.60 69.75
CA GLU A 874 34.55 24.73 69.26
C GLU A 874 33.49 24.49 70.33
N GLU A 875 33.77 24.65 71.64
CA GLU A 875 32.74 24.48 72.67
C GLU A 875 31.66 25.56 72.66
N SER A 876 31.95 26.77 72.20
CA SER A 876 30.98 27.86 72.15
C SER A 876 30.07 27.75 70.95
N LEU A 877 30.60 27.24 69.83
CA LEU A 877 29.78 27.01 68.56
C LEU A 877 28.88 25.77 68.72
N GLY A 878 29.38 24.73 69.43
CA GLY A 878 28.59 23.54 69.74
C GLY A 878 27.42 23.88 70.68
N ALA A 879 27.60 24.73 71.70
CA ALA A 879 26.52 25.21 72.57
C ALA A 879 25.47 26.05 71.86
N LEU A 880 25.88 26.90 70.89
CA LEU A 880 24.97 27.69 70.06
C LEU A 880 24.16 26.87 69.08
N LEU A 881 24.77 25.85 68.43
CA LEU A 881 24.11 24.95 67.56
C LEU A 881 23.15 23.99 68.29
N ALA A 882 23.48 23.52 69.48
CA ALA A 882 22.61 22.77 70.39
C ALA A 882 21.38 23.59 70.80
N LYS A 883 21.53 24.88 71.08
CA LYS A 883 20.44 25.80 71.47
C LYS A 883 19.53 26.07 70.23
N ARG A 884 20.08 26.10 69.03
CA ARG A 884 19.30 26.24 67.77
C ARG A 884 18.58 24.94 67.45
N GLY A 885 19.10 23.77 67.78
CA GLY A 885 18.43 22.47 67.65
C GLY A 885 17.23 22.35 68.60
N HIS A 886 17.35 22.83 69.81
CA HIS A 886 16.29 22.77 70.82
C HIS A 886 15.10 23.71 70.48
N VAL A 887 15.35 24.87 69.85
CA VAL A 887 14.31 25.77 69.39
C VAL A 887 13.55 25.23 68.18
N ARG A 888 14.16 24.31 67.42
CA ARG A 888 13.52 23.64 66.27
C ARG A 888 12.69 22.42 66.67
N SER A 889 12.94 21.83 67.85
CA SER A 889 12.20 20.63 68.29
C SER A 889 10.89 20.93 69.02
N THR A 890 10.57 22.22 69.27
CA THR A 890 9.38 22.67 69.99
C THR A 890 8.34 23.32 69.11
N LYS A 891 8.43 23.16 67.79
CA LYS A 891 7.31 23.46 66.91
C LYS A 891 6.44 22.19 66.65
N THR A 892 5.38 22.18 67.37
CA THR A 892 4.21 21.30 67.32
C THR A 892 3.82 20.91 65.92
N ALA A 893 3.44 19.67 65.80
CA ALA A 893 2.84 19.13 64.58
C ALA A 893 1.73 20.04 64.02
N ALA A 894 1.93 20.52 62.83
CA ALA A 894 0.90 21.25 62.10
C ALA A 894 -0.20 20.27 61.64
N GLY A 895 -1.43 20.57 62.02
CA GLY A 895 -2.59 19.85 61.66
C GLY A 895 -2.80 19.86 60.14
N GLU A 896 -3.59 18.91 59.68
CA GLU A 896 -4.01 18.70 58.31
C GLU A 896 -4.37 19.99 57.56
N ALA A 897 -3.77 20.18 56.39
CA ALA A 897 -4.10 21.31 55.55
C ALA A 897 -5.58 21.24 55.13
N ARG A 898 -6.35 22.22 55.52
CA ARG A 898 -7.73 22.41 55.06
C ARG A 898 -7.68 23.19 53.74
N PRO A 899 -8.07 22.56 52.61
CA PRO A 899 -8.00 23.22 51.31
C PRO A 899 -8.96 24.42 51.19
N GLU A 900 -9.93 24.56 52.07
CA GLU A 900 -10.93 25.64 52.11
C GLU A 900 -10.36 27.00 52.47
N LEU A 901 -9.16 27.07 53.07
CA LEU A 901 -8.51 28.31 53.50
C LEU A 901 -7.72 29.03 52.39
N PHE A 902 -7.63 28.40 51.19
CA PHE A 902 -6.90 28.93 50.05
C PHE A 902 -7.78 29.32 48.88
N GLN A 903 -9.11 29.40 49.04
CA GLN A 903 -9.98 29.96 48.02
C GLN A 903 -10.21 31.44 48.29
N PRO A 904 -9.85 32.31 47.34
CA PRO A 904 -10.14 33.74 47.48
C PRO A 904 -11.63 34.01 47.38
N THR A 905 -12.16 34.74 48.34
CA THR A 905 -13.58 35.10 48.48
C THR A 905 -14.03 36.18 47.51
N GLN A 906 -13.16 36.74 46.68
CA GLN A 906 -13.49 37.69 45.62
C GLN A 906 -12.52 37.54 44.45
N PRO A 907 -12.98 37.65 43.21
CA PRO A 907 -12.10 37.63 42.02
C PRO A 907 -11.21 38.89 42.07
N ALA A 908 -9.90 38.67 41.91
CA ALA A 908 -8.96 39.74 41.78
C ALA A 908 -9.23 40.52 40.49
N ALA A 909 -9.31 41.88 40.59
CA ALA A 909 -9.40 42.75 39.44
C ALA A 909 -8.14 42.62 38.54
N PRO A 910 -8.29 42.73 37.21
CA PRO A 910 -7.15 42.67 36.30
C PRO A 910 -6.22 43.88 36.52
N ILE A 911 -4.94 43.60 36.63
CA ILE A 911 -3.88 44.63 36.64
C ILE A 911 -3.66 45.04 35.18
N GLU A 912 -3.98 46.27 34.86
CA GLU A 912 -3.64 46.89 33.58
C GLU A 912 -2.14 47.18 33.54
N LEU A 913 -1.44 46.57 32.55
CA LEU A 913 -0.11 47.00 32.16
C LEU A 913 -0.25 48.10 31.07
N PRO A 914 0.45 49.18 31.17
CA PRO A 914 0.31 50.27 30.20
C PRO A 914 1.09 49.98 28.91
N GLY A 915 0.39 50.10 27.77
CA GLY A 915 0.95 50.54 26.51
C GLY A 915 1.31 49.50 25.47
N SER A 916 0.39 49.12 24.63
CA SER A 916 0.59 49.16 23.17
C SER A 916 -0.78 49.10 22.45
N GLU A 917 -1.06 50.18 21.78
CA GLU A 917 -2.20 50.30 20.86
C GLU A 917 -2.11 49.33 19.70
N SER A 918 -3.16 48.59 19.47
CA SER A 918 -3.40 47.96 18.20
C SER A 918 -4.91 47.93 17.93
N GLN A 919 -5.30 48.70 16.97
CA GLN A 919 -6.67 48.86 16.51
C GLN A 919 -7.16 47.64 15.77
N THR A 920 -8.28 47.10 16.20
CA THR A 920 -9.14 46.23 15.38
C THR A 920 -10.20 47.06 14.66
N PRO A 921 -10.49 46.81 13.39
CA PRO A 921 -11.73 47.29 12.78
C PRO A 921 -12.73 46.17 12.65
N THR A 922 -13.90 46.48 13.11
CA THR A 922 -15.19 45.79 13.00
C THR A 922 -15.66 45.58 11.55
N VAL A 923 -16.20 44.41 11.36
CA VAL A 923 -16.96 43.99 10.17
C VAL A 923 -18.29 44.72 10.07
N ARG A 924 -18.61 45.22 8.90
CA ARG A 924 -19.98 45.42 8.45
C ARG A 924 -20.13 45.00 6.97
N SER A 925 -21.21 44.27 6.75
CA SER A 925 -21.75 43.66 5.55
C SER A 925 -22.04 44.62 4.37
N SER A 926 -21.76 44.05 3.18
CA SER A 926 -22.42 44.11 1.85
C SER A 926 -23.25 45.34 1.42
N PRO A 927 -23.54 45.59 0.13
CA PRO A 927 -23.46 44.76 -1.06
C PRO A 927 -23.01 45.45 -2.38
N GLU A 928 -22.80 44.60 -3.40
CA GLU A 928 -23.20 44.76 -4.82
C GLU A 928 -22.36 45.55 -5.82
N SER A 929 -22.14 44.86 -6.90
CA SER A 929 -22.15 45.27 -8.33
C SER A 929 -20.82 45.63 -9.02
N ALA A 930 -20.48 44.70 -9.89
CA ALA A 930 -20.25 44.87 -11.33
C ALA A 930 -18.95 45.51 -11.88
N VAL A 931 -18.47 44.83 -12.92
CA VAL A 931 -17.75 45.32 -14.11
C VAL A 931 -16.22 45.18 -14.10
N ALA A 932 -15.79 44.17 -14.87
CA ALA A 932 -14.51 44.16 -15.56
C ALA A 932 -14.37 45.33 -16.54
N PRO A 933 -13.22 45.77 -17.01
CA PRO A 933 -12.39 45.02 -17.91
C PRO A 933 -10.86 45.30 -17.96
N GLN A 934 -10.18 44.34 -18.65
CA GLN A 934 -9.03 44.50 -19.55
C GLN A 934 -7.64 44.92 -19.07
N ALA A 935 -6.76 43.94 -19.15
CA ALA A 935 -5.52 43.80 -19.93
C ALA A 935 -4.56 45.00 -20.08
N LYS A 936 -3.32 44.77 -19.73
CA LYS A 936 -2.11 44.86 -20.57
C LYS A 936 -0.84 44.50 -19.78
N LYS A 937 -0.18 43.46 -20.23
CA LYS A 937 1.15 43.34 -20.86
C LYS A 937 2.38 43.73 -20.07
N THR A 938 3.24 42.71 -19.99
CA THR A 938 4.73 42.65 -20.16
C THR A 938 5.57 43.27 -19.04
N ASP A 939 6.48 42.54 -18.43
CA ASP A 939 7.72 41.92 -18.89
C ASP A 939 8.49 41.16 -17.79
N GLU A 940 9.17 40.12 -18.25
CA GLU A 940 10.48 39.58 -17.85
C GLU A 940 10.72 38.99 -16.45
N ILE A 941 10.77 37.66 -16.42
CA ILE A 941 11.85 36.71 -16.12
C ILE A 941 12.76 37.07 -14.93
N LYS A 942 12.70 36.24 -13.90
CA LYS A 942 13.87 35.51 -13.35
C LYS A 942 13.42 34.31 -12.53
N GLU A 943 13.95 33.17 -12.93
CA GLU A 943 13.97 31.89 -12.23
C GLU A 943 14.51 32.03 -10.81
N ASP A 944 13.82 31.39 -9.85
CA ASP A 944 14.47 30.82 -8.67
C ASP A 944 13.65 29.60 -8.22
N GLU A 945 14.23 28.41 -8.43
CA GLU A 945 13.69 27.11 -7.93
C GLU A 945 13.78 27.08 -6.40
N PRO A 946 12.71 26.72 -5.69
CA PRO A 946 12.80 26.43 -4.26
C PRO A 946 13.24 24.98 -4.04
N ARG A 947 14.39 24.86 -3.40
CA ARG A 947 15.04 23.62 -2.98
C ARG A 947 14.10 22.68 -2.21
N THR A 948 14.12 21.42 -2.60
CA THR A 948 13.33 20.27 -2.12
C THR A 948 13.42 20.05 -0.60
N THR A 949 14.40 20.58 0.09
CA THR A 949 14.62 20.43 1.54
C THR A 949 13.62 21.20 2.42
N SER A 950 13.01 22.29 1.92
CA SER A 950 12.03 23.09 2.67
C SER A 950 10.69 22.35 2.82
N ARG A 951 10.26 21.60 1.80
CA ARG A 951 9.00 20.84 1.84
C ARG A 951 9.03 19.63 2.78
N LEU A 952 10.19 18.99 2.93
CA LEU A 952 10.37 17.86 3.85
C LEU A 952 10.35 18.29 5.32
N LEU A 953 10.87 19.49 5.63
CA LEU A 953 10.83 20.02 7.00
C LEU A 953 9.42 20.45 7.43
N GLU A 954 8.63 21.01 6.51
CA GLU A 954 7.22 21.33 6.79
C GLU A 954 6.35 20.08 6.94
N ALA A 955 6.58 19.04 6.14
CA ALA A 955 5.89 17.77 6.27
C ALA A 955 6.19 17.09 7.61
N LYS A 956 7.45 17.16 8.07
CA LYS A 956 7.85 16.60 9.38
C LYS A 956 7.23 17.36 10.56
N LYS A 957 7.13 18.69 10.49
CA LYS A 957 6.43 19.51 11.50
C LYS A 957 4.92 19.24 11.54
N ARG A 958 4.27 18.98 10.39
CA ARG A 958 2.84 18.60 10.35
C ARG A 958 2.58 17.19 10.89
N ALA A 959 3.53 16.26 10.70
CA ALA A 959 3.43 14.92 11.25
C ALA A 959 3.64 14.88 12.79
N GLN A 960 4.49 15.73 13.33
CA GLN A 960 4.69 15.85 14.79
C GLN A 960 3.48 16.47 15.49
N LYS A 961 2.84 17.47 14.88
CA LYS A 961 1.64 18.12 15.44
C LYS A 961 0.36 17.25 15.36
N ARG A 962 0.43 16.08 14.71
CA ARG A 962 -0.64 15.06 14.70
C ARG A 962 -0.41 13.93 15.71
N ARG A 963 0.69 13.96 16.45
CA ARG A 963 1.01 12.97 17.51
C ARG A 963 0.94 13.54 18.93
N GLU A 964 0.73 14.85 19.06
CA GLU A 964 0.22 15.52 20.25
C GLU A 964 -1.31 15.79 20.09
#